data_92c909bd362db8b720859dab187352ec
#
_entry.id   92c909bd362db8b720859dab187352ec
#
_cell.length_a   1.000
_cell.length_b   1.000
_cell.length_c   1.000
_cell.angle_alpha   90.00
_cell.angle_beta   90.00
_cell.angle_gamma   90.00
#
_symmetry.space_group_name_H-M   'P 1'
#
loop_
_entity.id
_entity.type
_entity.pdbx_description
1 polymer ?
#
loop_
_entity_poly.entity_id
_entity_poly.type
_entity_poly.pdbx_seq_one_letter_code
_entity_poly.pdbx_strand_id
1 'polypeptide(L)'
;MEQSKQQQIRKLTDRLNRCRYEYYNLNAPSLTDAEYDALFDELSTLEKETGFSMTNSPTQTVGCYPAVSALVKTVHPIPLLSLDKTKSSAELLRFAGEQMVMLMLKLDGLTVKLTYENGLLMEAATRGDGDTGENITHNVLGISGIPDKIPYKEQLVVTGEAFIRPSDFEALRDTLRDGNGEPYKNGRNLAAGSVRLLDCGACKDRRVTFMAFNVLEGFTEYAWKSQRLRAIEQLGFPICKYLASKQALTQFDMDAGIRHLRKYAQENDIPIDGIVVTYNDAAYAKSCGRTGHHYKDGLAFKFEDDTYETVLRSIEWTPSRTGEIAPVAIFDTVVIDGCAVSRASLHNLSFIENLELAPGCRIKVSKRNQIIPHVEENLDRNCYSRDKVVPARCPCCGQPTRIHMTKNTVNGVEKVTAALFCDNEHCETRKLRKFVHFASPKALNIMGLSESILEKFIGKGWLHSYMDIFALDKHRAEIVQMEGFGEKSWQNLWDAIQHSRITTFEQYLTAMDIPMVGSTASKAICQRFRGNLAEFETAVCQSFDFTQLPDFGETLHRNIHQWFRSEENWTIWMELRRLVCIKTYQPPAASTDMSNPFVGKTLVVTGKVEPYTRDGINAKIESLGAHAGSSVSSKTDYLICGENAGSKLAKAQELGIKILSPDEFFRMAGESA
;
A
#
# COMPACT_ATOMS: atom_id res chain seq x y z
N MET A 1 32.59 29.98 2.27
CA MET A 1 33.44 29.12 1.41
C MET A 1 32.66 27.93 0.84
N GLU A 2 31.87 27.24 1.62
CA GLU A 2 31.12 26.04 1.19
C GLU A 2 30.00 26.36 0.19
N GLN A 3 29.22 27.42 0.41
CA GLN A 3 28.20 27.89 -0.53
C GLN A 3 28.78 28.34 -1.89
N SER A 4 30.01 28.87 -1.91
CA SER A 4 30.72 29.25 -3.14
C SER A 4 31.12 28.01 -3.96
N LYS A 5 31.59 26.93 -3.30
CA LYS A 5 31.94 25.67 -3.96
C LYS A 5 30.72 24.93 -4.52
N GLN A 6 29.59 24.92 -3.77
CA GLN A 6 28.34 24.36 -4.27
C GLN A 6 27.80 25.11 -5.49
N GLN A 7 27.97 26.44 -5.52
CA GLN A 7 27.59 27.24 -6.68
C GLN A 7 28.50 26.98 -7.90
N GLN A 8 29.76 26.67 -7.66
CA GLN A 8 30.72 26.28 -8.69
C GLN A 8 30.37 24.88 -9.26
N ILE A 9 30.05 23.90 -8.39
CA ILE A 9 29.56 22.58 -8.81
C ILE A 9 28.34 22.72 -9.72
N ARG A 10 27.37 23.54 -9.34
CA ARG A 10 26.15 23.79 -10.16
C ARG A 10 26.51 24.32 -11.55
N LYS A 11 27.40 25.32 -11.63
CA LYS A 11 27.84 25.91 -12.91
C LYS A 11 28.57 24.93 -13.81
N LEU A 12 29.46 24.12 -13.22
CA LEU A 12 30.20 23.09 -13.96
C LEU A 12 29.29 21.98 -14.45
N THR A 13 28.35 21.51 -13.61
CA THR A 13 27.35 20.52 -14.01
C THR A 13 26.51 21.00 -15.19
N ASP A 14 25.99 22.23 -15.14
CA ASP A 14 25.21 22.81 -16.23
C ASP A 14 26.02 22.92 -17.53
N ARG A 15 27.26 23.38 -17.43
CA ARG A 15 28.15 23.55 -18.58
C ARG A 15 28.49 22.22 -19.23
N LEU A 16 28.87 21.22 -18.45
CA LEU A 16 29.23 19.89 -18.93
C LEU A 16 28.02 19.16 -19.54
N ASN A 17 26.85 19.25 -18.93
CA ASN A 17 25.63 18.66 -19.48
C ASN A 17 25.24 19.31 -20.82
N ARG A 18 25.43 20.61 -20.96
CA ARG A 18 25.24 21.31 -22.23
C ARG A 18 26.21 20.82 -23.30
N CYS A 19 27.49 20.68 -22.96
CA CYS A 19 28.51 20.17 -23.90
C CYS A 19 28.23 18.72 -24.32
N ARG A 20 27.74 17.88 -23.39
CA ARG A 20 27.31 16.51 -23.70
C ARG A 20 26.13 16.49 -24.68
N TYR A 21 25.15 17.37 -24.48
CA TYR A 21 24.01 17.49 -25.38
C TYR A 21 24.45 17.94 -26.78
N GLU A 22 25.35 18.94 -26.86
CA GLU A 22 25.93 19.44 -28.11
C GLU A 22 26.71 18.32 -28.84
N TYR A 23 27.48 17.51 -28.11
CA TYR A 23 28.24 16.40 -28.68
C TYR A 23 27.35 15.25 -29.17
N TYR A 24 26.49 14.71 -28.29
CA TYR A 24 25.73 13.50 -28.61
C TYR A 24 24.45 13.75 -29.43
N ASN A 25 23.81 14.92 -29.29
CA ASN A 25 22.52 15.20 -29.94
C ASN A 25 22.63 16.12 -31.14
N LEU A 26 23.51 17.12 -31.09
CA LEU A 26 23.65 18.09 -32.16
C LEU A 26 24.82 17.78 -33.09
N ASN A 27 25.70 16.84 -32.72
CA ASN A 27 26.95 16.54 -33.39
C ASN A 27 27.79 17.81 -33.72
N ALA A 28 27.73 18.78 -32.81
CA ALA A 28 28.38 20.09 -32.92
C ALA A 28 28.96 20.50 -31.55
N PRO A 29 30.04 19.84 -31.08
CA PRO A 29 30.63 20.09 -29.78
C PRO A 29 31.23 21.51 -29.71
N SER A 30 30.95 22.22 -28.63
CA SER A 30 31.51 23.56 -28.34
C SER A 30 32.85 23.50 -27.61
N LEU A 31 33.26 22.33 -27.11
CA LEU A 31 34.54 22.07 -26.43
C LEU A 31 35.26 20.91 -27.11
N THR A 32 36.60 20.93 -27.03
CA THR A 32 37.41 19.75 -27.35
C THR A 32 37.29 18.69 -26.25
N ASP A 33 37.63 17.42 -26.55
CA ASP A 33 37.60 16.34 -25.56
C ASP A 33 38.51 16.66 -24.37
N ALA A 34 39.70 17.24 -24.59
CA ALA A 34 40.63 17.63 -23.53
C ALA A 34 40.07 18.77 -22.61
N GLU A 35 39.35 19.71 -23.18
CA GLU A 35 38.70 20.79 -22.40
C GLU A 35 37.51 20.23 -21.60
N TYR A 36 36.76 19.29 -22.18
CA TYR A 36 35.67 18.62 -21.48
C TYR A 36 36.20 17.81 -20.30
N ASP A 37 37.26 16.99 -20.50
CA ASP A 37 37.85 16.16 -19.46
C ASP A 37 38.41 17.01 -18.32
N ALA A 38 39.04 18.16 -18.61
CA ALA A 38 39.57 19.06 -17.57
C ALA A 38 38.41 19.64 -16.67
N LEU A 39 37.29 20.04 -17.28
CA LEU A 39 36.13 20.52 -16.53
C LEU A 39 35.45 19.39 -15.76
N PHE A 40 35.45 18.16 -16.31
CA PHE A 40 34.88 16.98 -15.66
C PHE A 40 35.70 16.61 -14.41
N ASP A 41 37.04 16.63 -14.51
CA ASP A 41 37.95 16.39 -13.38
C ASP A 41 37.82 17.46 -12.29
N GLU A 42 37.67 18.75 -12.67
CA GLU A 42 37.38 19.82 -11.73
C GLU A 42 36.07 19.60 -10.99
N LEU A 43 35.01 19.23 -11.69
CA LEU A 43 33.70 18.91 -11.08
C LEU A 43 33.82 17.72 -10.12
N SER A 44 34.45 16.63 -10.56
CA SER A 44 34.67 15.41 -9.74
C SER A 44 35.45 15.71 -8.45
N THR A 45 36.45 16.59 -8.53
CA THR A 45 37.26 17.00 -7.38
C THR A 45 36.41 17.82 -6.39
N LEU A 46 35.63 18.80 -6.87
CA LEU A 46 34.79 19.62 -6.03
C LEU A 46 33.67 18.82 -5.36
N GLU A 47 33.07 17.86 -6.05
CA GLU A 47 32.07 16.97 -5.50
C GLU A 47 32.63 16.09 -4.38
N LYS A 48 33.85 15.55 -4.57
CA LYS A 48 34.57 14.78 -3.53
C LYS A 48 34.90 15.61 -2.32
N GLU A 49 35.37 16.84 -2.52
CA GLU A 49 35.78 17.75 -1.44
C GLU A 49 34.59 18.25 -0.59
N THR A 50 33.44 18.45 -1.21
CA THR A 50 32.25 19.00 -0.54
C THR A 50 31.28 17.95 -0.08
N GLY A 51 31.34 16.70 -0.57
CA GLY A 51 30.34 15.67 -0.40
C GLY A 51 29.00 16.02 -1.06
N PHE A 52 28.94 17.11 -1.84
CA PHE A 52 27.73 17.57 -2.54
C PHE A 52 27.88 17.29 -4.04
N SER A 53 26.95 16.53 -4.60
CA SER A 53 26.82 16.31 -6.04
C SER A 53 25.38 16.57 -6.47
N MET A 54 25.23 17.08 -7.70
CA MET A 54 23.88 17.21 -8.30
C MET A 54 23.45 15.87 -8.87
N THR A 55 22.17 15.56 -8.77
CA THR A 55 21.59 14.29 -9.29
C THR A 55 21.73 14.15 -10.80
N ASN A 56 21.85 15.25 -11.53
CA ASN A 56 22.13 15.30 -12.95
C ASN A 56 23.62 15.58 -13.27
N SER A 57 24.52 15.40 -12.32
CA SER A 57 25.95 15.61 -12.55
C SER A 57 26.49 14.63 -13.61
N PRO A 58 27.31 15.11 -14.57
CA PRO A 58 27.98 14.26 -15.54
C PRO A 58 28.85 13.18 -14.90
N THR A 59 29.32 13.37 -13.67
CA THR A 59 30.10 12.37 -12.91
C THR A 59 29.24 11.20 -12.45
N GLN A 60 27.91 11.37 -12.40
CA GLN A 60 26.91 10.36 -11.98
C GLN A 60 26.12 9.79 -13.18
N THR A 61 26.35 10.29 -14.40
CA THR A 61 25.52 9.98 -15.58
C THR A 61 26.37 9.53 -16.77
N VAL A 62 25.81 8.66 -17.63
CA VAL A 62 26.46 8.16 -18.84
C VAL A 62 25.67 8.58 -20.08
N GLY A 63 26.32 9.09 -21.13
CA GLY A 63 25.68 9.52 -22.36
C GLY A 63 24.91 10.85 -22.26
N CYS A 64 24.10 11.19 -23.25
CA CYS A 64 23.29 12.42 -23.27
C CYS A 64 22.02 12.33 -22.40
N TYR A 65 21.56 11.12 -22.13
CA TYR A 65 20.46 10.85 -21.19
C TYR A 65 21.02 10.28 -19.89
N PRO A 66 20.68 10.89 -18.76
CA PRO A 66 21.17 10.40 -17.46
C PRO A 66 20.71 8.96 -17.19
N ALA A 67 21.63 8.14 -16.67
CA ALA A 67 21.34 6.82 -16.15
C ALA A 67 21.91 6.71 -14.72
N VAL A 68 21.17 6.09 -13.82
CA VAL A 68 21.56 5.89 -12.41
C VAL A 68 21.62 4.40 -12.09
N SER A 69 22.41 4.01 -11.11
CA SER A 69 22.52 2.60 -10.69
C SER A 69 21.37 2.13 -9.81
N ALA A 70 20.70 3.08 -9.11
CA ALA A 70 19.54 2.83 -8.26
C ALA A 70 18.76 4.11 -8.01
N LEU A 71 17.46 3.97 -7.70
CA LEU A 71 16.63 5.10 -7.26
C LEU A 71 16.88 5.40 -5.78
N VAL A 72 17.23 6.64 -5.49
CA VAL A 72 17.43 7.13 -4.13
C VAL A 72 16.10 7.62 -3.57
N LYS A 73 15.81 7.29 -2.33
CA LYS A 73 14.63 7.83 -1.63
C LYS A 73 14.88 9.27 -1.19
N THR A 74 13.85 10.09 -1.31
CA THR A 74 13.85 11.49 -0.87
C THR A 74 12.64 11.75 0.01
N VAL A 75 12.81 12.59 1.03
CA VAL A 75 11.74 12.99 1.96
C VAL A 75 11.04 14.22 1.41
N HIS A 76 9.73 14.28 1.55
CA HIS A 76 8.93 15.44 1.17
C HIS A 76 8.76 16.38 2.37
N PRO A 77 9.34 17.61 2.37
CA PRO A 77 9.13 18.57 3.45
C PRO A 77 7.65 18.95 3.62
N ILE A 78 6.91 18.96 2.52
CA ILE A 78 5.45 19.08 2.48
C ILE A 78 4.90 17.74 2.00
N PRO A 79 4.17 16.99 2.82
CA PRO A 79 3.63 15.68 2.46
C PRO A 79 2.73 15.73 1.21
N LEU A 80 2.84 14.72 0.36
CA LEU A 80 2.04 14.58 -0.86
C LEU A 80 0.84 13.68 -0.62
N LEU A 81 -0.13 14.15 0.15
CA LEU A 81 -1.27 13.36 0.58
C LEU A 81 -2.30 13.15 -0.53
N SER A 82 -3.13 12.14 -0.34
CA SER A 82 -4.31 11.90 -1.16
C SER A 82 -5.44 12.87 -0.81
N LEU A 83 -6.54 12.80 -1.54
CA LEU A 83 -7.81 13.45 -1.19
C LEU A 83 -8.80 12.38 -0.74
N ASP A 84 -9.75 12.78 0.11
CA ASP A 84 -10.92 11.95 0.39
C ASP A 84 -11.76 11.79 -0.88
N LYS A 85 -12.64 10.80 -0.92
CA LYS A 85 -13.36 10.42 -2.14
C LYS A 85 -14.84 10.21 -1.90
N THR A 86 -15.64 10.58 -2.90
CA THR A 86 -17.08 10.31 -2.96
C THR A 86 -17.50 9.88 -4.37
N LYS A 87 -18.65 9.20 -4.47
CA LYS A 87 -19.37 8.93 -5.73
C LYS A 87 -20.63 9.79 -5.87
N SER A 88 -20.88 10.71 -4.93
CA SER A 88 -22.07 11.56 -4.89
C SER A 88 -21.73 13.01 -5.21
N SER A 89 -22.30 13.55 -6.28
CA SER A 89 -22.16 14.98 -6.60
C SER A 89 -22.85 15.88 -5.55
N ALA A 90 -23.87 15.36 -4.84
CA ALA A 90 -24.48 16.07 -3.73
C ALA A 90 -23.53 16.19 -2.51
N GLU A 91 -22.63 15.23 -2.31
CA GLU A 91 -21.58 15.34 -1.29
C GLU A 91 -20.52 16.35 -1.68
N LEU A 92 -20.16 16.44 -2.98
CA LEU A 92 -19.28 17.50 -3.48
C LEU A 92 -19.89 18.88 -3.24
N LEU A 93 -21.20 19.03 -3.47
CA LEU A 93 -21.88 20.31 -3.23
C LEU A 93 -21.89 20.65 -1.74
N ARG A 94 -22.14 19.68 -0.86
CA ARG A 94 -22.03 19.89 0.60
C ARG A 94 -20.63 20.26 1.03
N PHE A 95 -19.60 19.63 0.44
CA PHE A 95 -18.19 19.98 0.67
C PHE A 95 -17.89 21.43 0.22
N ALA A 96 -18.31 21.81 -0.98
CA ALA A 96 -18.11 23.15 -1.51
C ALA A 96 -18.78 24.22 -0.63
N GLY A 97 -20.00 23.96 -0.14
CA GLY A 97 -20.78 24.91 0.64
C GLY A 97 -20.92 26.24 -0.07
N GLU A 98 -20.64 27.34 0.64
CA GLU A 98 -20.67 28.71 0.10
C GLU A 98 -19.31 29.16 -0.45
N GLN A 99 -18.28 28.28 -0.41
CA GLN A 99 -16.93 28.65 -0.80
C GLN A 99 -16.76 28.66 -2.33
N MET A 100 -15.86 29.51 -2.79
CA MET A 100 -15.39 29.45 -4.18
C MET A 100 -14.47 28.26 -4.36
N VAL A 101 -14.82 27.38 -5.29
CA VAL A 101 -14.10 26.13 -5.55
C VAL A 101 -13.57 26.06 -6.98
N MET A 102 -12.60 25.18 -7.18
CA MET A 102 -12.14 24.72 -8.48
C MET A 102 -12.55 23.28 -8.68
N LEU A 103 -13.19 22.99 -9.81
CA LEU A 103 -13.38 21.64 -10.33
C LEU A 103 -12.25 21.36 -11.30
N MET A 104 -11.53 20.29 -11.15
CA MET A 104 -10.33 19.94 -11.93
C MET A 104 -10.34 18.48 -12.32
N LEU A 105 -9.75 18.14 -13.47
CA LEU A 105 -9.58 16.76 -13.87
C LEU A 105 -8.80 15.98 -12.80
N LYS A 106 -9.26 14.80 -12.44
CA LYS A 106 -8.50 13.85 -11.65
C LYS A 106 -7.73 12.96 -12.62
N LEU A 107 -6.50 13.34 -12.90
CA LEU A 107 -5.62 12.62 -13.82
C LEU A 107 -5.32 11.21 -13.28
N ASP A 108 -5.25 10.24 -14.17
CA ASP A 108 -4.91 8.85 -13.83
C ASP A 108 -3.48 8.53 -14.26
N GLY A 109 -2.56 8.65 -13.34
CA GLY A 109 -1.13 8.47 -13.57
C GLY A 109 -0.36 8.25 -12.27
N LEU A 110 0.82 8.84 -12.19
CA LEU A 110 1.68 8.86 -11.00
C LEU A 110 1.98 10.32 -10.62
N THR A 111 1.72 10.67 -9.37
CA THR A 111 2.02 12.01 -8.86
C THR A 111 3.53 12.23 -8.78
N VAL A 112 3.98 13.36 -9.34
CA VAL A 112 5.37 13.82 -9.33
C VAL A 112 5.43 15.22 -8.71
N LYS A 113 6.39 15.41 -7.80
CA LYS A 113 6.78 16.71 -7.22
C LYS A 113 8.02 17.22 -7.97
N LEU A 114 8.00 18.48 -8.33
CA LEU A 114 9.10 19.19 -8.96
C LEU A 114 9.52 20.35 -8.07
N THR A 115 10.81 20.44 -7.74
CA THR A 115 11.38 21.51 -6.93
C THR A 115 12.37 22.31 -7.77
N TYR A 116 12.11 23.61 -7.88
CA TYR A 116 12.98 24.56 -8.58
C TYR A 116 13.58 25.56 -7.60
N GLU A 117 14.86 25.86 -7.80
CA GLU A 117 15.58 26.92 -7.11
C GLU A 117 16.34 27.77 -8.12
N ASN A 118 16.30 29.08 -7.99
CA ASN A 118 16.94 30.02 -8.92
C ASN A 118 16.56 29.78 -10.40
N GLY A 119 15.39 29.22 -10.64
CA GLY A 119 14.87 28.89 -11.97
C GLY A 119 15.43 27.61 -12.59
N LEU A 120 16.17 26.79 -11.84
CA LEU A 120 16.67 25.49 -12.27
C LEU A 120 15.91 24.38 -11.54
N LEU A 121 15.60 23.29 -12.25
CA LEU A 121 15.04 22.10 -11.64
C LEU A 121 16.10 21.42 -10.78
N MET A 122 15.85 21.33 -9.48
CA MET A 122 16.76 20.71 -8.51
C MET A 122 16.40 19.27 -8.22
N GLU A 123 15.10 18.97 -8.14
CA GLU A 123 14.60 17.66 -7.79
C GLU A 123 13.27 17.36 -8.48
N ALA A 124 13.15 16.16 -9.00
CA ALA A 124 11.88 15.53 -9.34
C ALA A 124 11.73 14.25 -8.52
N ALA A 125 10.60 14.10 -7.82
CA ALA A 125 10.36 12.96 -6.95
C ALA A 125 8.95 12.41 -7.12
N THR A 126 8.80 11.08 -7.03
CA THR A 126 7.49 10.44 -6.98
C THR A 126 6.83 10.71 -5.63
N ARG A 127 5.49 10.62 -5.56
CA ARG A 127 4.77 10.75 -4.29
C ARG A 127 5.20 9.71 -3.25
N GLY A 128 5.49 8.47 -3.68
CA GLY A 128 5.73 7.37 -2.76
C GLY A 128 4.55 7.11 -1.82
N ASP A 129 4.84 7.03 -0.53
CA ASP A 129 3.83 6.89 0.52
C ASP A 129 3.22 8.23 0.98
N GLY A 130 3.69 9.33 0.44
CA GLY A 130 3.28 10.69 0.76
C GLY A 130 4.33 11.51 1.48
N ASP A 131 5.16 10.89 2.29
CA ASP A 131 6.27 11.52 3.02
C ASP A 131 7.61 11.24 2.38
N THR A 132 7.76 10.06 1.79
CA THR A 132 9.00 9.62 1.14
C THR A 132 8.68 9.12 -0.25
N GLY A 133 9.33 9.70 -1.25
CA GLY A 133 9.26 9.27 -2.65
C GLY A 133 10.59 8.77 -3.18
N GLU A 134 10.62 8.47 -4.46
CA GLU A 134 11.84 8.10 -5.19
C GLU A 134 12.29 9.28 -6.04
N ASN A 135 13.56 9.63 -5.96
CA ASN A 135 14.16 10.66 -6.80
C ASN A 135 14.24 10.17 -8.25
N ILE A 136 13.56 10.87 -9.14
CA ILE A 136 13.49 10.57 -10.57
C ILE A 136 14.02 11.72 -11.44
N THR A 137 14.84 12.59 -10.87
CA THR A 137 15.34 13.81 -11.54
C THR A 137 16.06 13.47 -12.84
N HIS A 138 16.77 12.35 -12.90
CA HIS A 138 17.45 11.87 -14.11
C HIS A 138 16.48 11.58 -15.26
N ASN A 139 15.21 11.27 -14.99
CA ASN A 139 14.20 10.94 -16.01
C ASN A 139 13.42 12.15 -16.55
N VAL A 140 13.64 13.35 -15.99
CA VAL A 140 12.88 14.54 -16.36
C VAL A 140 12.98 14.85 -17.85
N LEU A 141 14.14 14.68 -18.46
CA LEU A 141 14.34 14.89 -19.91
C LEU A 141 13.54 13.91 -20.78
N GLY A 142 13.14 12.77 -20.23
CA GLY A 142 12.27 11.78 -20.86
C GLY A 142 10.78 12.04 -20.67
N ILE A 143 10.38 13.02 -19.84
CA ILE A 143 8.99 13.33 -19.51
C ILE A 143 8.59 14.64 -20.17
N SER A 144 7.61 14.59 -21.07
CA SER A 144 7.10 15.79 -21.74
C SER A 144 6.37 16.72 -20.77
N GLY A 145 6.55 18.03 -20.91
CA GLY A 145 5.81 19.03 -20.13
C GLY A 145 6.49 19.46 -18.84
N ILE A 146 7.74 19.07 -18.61
CA ILE A 146 8.53 19.56 -17.49
C ILE A 146 9.61 20.51 -18.02
N PRO A 147 9.53 21.83 -17.75
CA PRO A 147 10.59 22.78 -18.12
C PRO A 147 11.87 22.49 -17.29
N ASP A 148 13.02 22.38 -17.91
CA ASP A 148 14.32 22.26 -17.26
C ASP A 148 14.77 23.57 -16.61
N LYS A 149 14.37 24.73 -17.18
CA LYS A 149 14.65 26.09 -16.73
C LYS A 149 13.41 26.97 -16.81
N ILE A 150 13.24 27.79 -15.78
CA ILE A 150 12.16 28.79 -15.69
C ILE A 150 12.71 30.17 -15.30
N PRO A 151 12.06 31.27 -15.69
CA PRO A 151 12.52 32.62 -15.32
C PRO A 151 12.29 32.99 -13.84
N TYR A 152 11.43 32.27 -13.12
CA TYR A 152 11.13 32.46 -11.70
C TYR A 152 12.33 32.09 -10.83
N LYS A 153 12.80 33.02 -9.97
CA LYS A 153 14.08 32.87 -9.22
C LYS A 153 13.92 32.45 -7.77
N GLU A 154 12.73 32.59 -7.21
CA GLU A 154 12.44 32.07 -5.86
C GLU A 154 12.24 30.55 -5.89
N GLN A 155 12.12 29.97 -4.71
CA GLN A 155 11.78 28.55 -4.60
C GLN A 155 10.37 28.29 -5.15
N LEU A 156 10.26 27.31 -6.01
CA LEU A 156 8.98 26.87 -6.58
C LEU A 156 8.83 25.38 -6.44
N VAL A 157 7.76 24.94 -5.78
CA VAL A 157 7.41 23.52 -5.66
C VAL A 157 6.08 23.28 -6.36
N VAL A 158 6.11 22.49 -7.43
CA VAL A 158 4.95 22.14 -8.25
C VAL A 158 4.66 20.68 -8.10
N THR A 159 3.39 20.32 -7.97
CA THR A 159 2.94 18.93 -8.09
C THR A 159 2.05 18.76 -9.32
N GLY A 160 2.20 17.62 -9.95
CA GLY A 160 1.43 17.24 -11.12
C GLY A 160 1.35 15.73 -11.26
N GLU A 161 0.74 15.30 -12.33
CA GLU A 161 0.60 13.88 -12.64
C GLU A 161 1.39 13.56 -13.90
N ALA A 162 2.23 12.53 -13.82
CA ALA A 162 2.88 11.90 -14.96
C ALA A 162 1.99 10.76 -15.46
N PHE A 163 1.56 10.82 -16.69
CA PHE A 163 0.63 9.86 -17.29
C PHE A 163 1.00 9.54 -18.73
N ILE A 164 0.40 8.51 -19.29
CA ILE A 164 0.48 8.15 -20.70
C ILE A 164 -0.91 8.30 -21.30
N ARG A 165 -1.00 8.96 -22.46
CA ARG A 165 -2.27 9.13 -23.16
C ARG A 165 -2.87 7.78 -23.55
N PRO A 166 -4.19 7.60 -23.52
CA PRO A 166 -4.84 6.37 -23.93
C PRO A 166 -4.39 5.88 -25.32
N SER A 167 -4.31 6.78 -26.31
CA SER A 167 -3.84 6.44 -27.66
C SER A 167 -2.38 5.99 -27.71
N ASP A 168 -1.50 6.62 -26.90
CA ASP A 168 -0.10 6.21 -26.79
C ASP A 168 0.04 4.87 -26.09
N PHE A 169 -0.77 4.62 -25.06
CA PHE A 169 -0.79 3.32 -24.38
C PHE A 169 -1.20 2.19 -25.34
N GLU A 170 -2.26 2.37 -26.13
CA GLU A 170 -2.68 1.38 -27.12
C GLU A 170 -1.58 1.09 -28.16
N ALA A 171 -0.81 2.11 -28.58
CA ALA A 171 0.30 1.94 -29.51
C ALA A 171 1.51 1.21 -28.89
N LEU A 172 1.72 1.30 -27.56
CA LEU A 172 2.92 0.80 -26.87
C LEU A 172 2.70 -0.53 -26.16
N ARG A 173 1.46 -0.88 -25.79
CA ARG A 173 1.15 -2.01 -24.89
C ARG A 173 1.64 -3.36 -25.37
N ASP A 174 1.62 -3.59 -26.70
CA ASP A 174 2.01 -4.88 -27.29
C ASP A 174 3.53 -5.04 -27.43
N THR A 175 4.27 -3.94 -27.38
CA THR A 175 5.72 -3.92 -27.54
C THR A 175 6.48 -3.86 -26.22
N LEU A 176 5.88 -3.27 -25.18
CA LEU A 176 6.52 -3.08 -23.90
C LEU A 176 6.13 -4.17 -22.89
N ARG A 177 7.08 -4.52 -22.03
CA ARG A 177 6.90 -5.49 -20.97
C ARG A 177 7.27 -4.87 -19.62
N ASP A 178 6.60 -5.33 -18.57
CA ASP A 178 6.93 -4.97 -17.18
C ASP A 178 8.17 -5.72 -16.68
N GLY A 179 8.56 -5.49 -15.42
CA GLY A 179 9.70 -6.14 -14.79
C GLY A 179 9.59 -7.68 -14.67
N ASN A 180 8.40 -8.24 -14.87
CA ASN A 180 8.13 -9.69 -14.87
C ASN A 180 8.06 -10.27 -16.30
N GLY A 181 8.24 -9.44 -17.33
CA GLY A 181 8.13 -9.84 -18.73
C GLY A 181 6.70 -9.86 -19.28
N GLU A 182 5.70 -9.40 -18.49
CA GLU A 182 4.30 -9.35 -18.86
C GLU A 182 3.94 -8.01 -19.55
N PRO A 183 2.94 -7.97 -20.44
CA PRO A 183 2.44 -6.72 -21.01
C PRO A 183 1.90 -5.79 -19.92
N TYR A 184 2.15 -4.49 -20.05
CA TYR A 184 1.54 -3.51 -19.14
C TYR A 184 0.02 -3.54 -19.23
N LYS A 185 -0.66 -3.55 -18.09
CA LYS A 185 -2.11 -3.73 -18.02
C LYS A 185 -2.91 -2.45 -18.29
N ASN A 186 -2.34 -1.29 -17.99
CA ASN A 186 -2.96 0.02 -18.20
C ASN A 186 -1.90 1.12 -18.30
N GLY A 187 -2.31 2.30 -18.79
CA GLY A 187 -1.44 3.46 -18.97
C GLY A 187 -0.83 3.96 -17.67
N ARG A 188 -1.55 3.87 -16.53
CA ARG A 188 -1.04 4.24 -15.22
C ARG A 188 0.15 3.37 -14.79
N ASN A 189 0.05 2.04 -14.96
CA ASN A 189 1.14 1.13 -14.61
C ASN A 189 2.34 1.34 -15.53
N LEU A 190 2.11 1.61 -16.82
CA LEU A 190 3.17 1.96 -17.77
C LEU A 190 3.84 3.28 -17.37
N ALA A 191 3.09 4.32 -17.04
CA ALA A 191 3.64 5.59 -16.56
C ALA A 191 4.49 5.39 -15.29
N ALA A 192 3.94 4.70 -14.28
CA ALA A 192 4.63 4.43 -13.03
C ALA A 192 5.92 3.62 -13.20
N GLY A 193 5.92 2.63 -14.11
CA GLY A 193 7.12 1.88 -14.47
C GLY A 193 8.13 2.73 -15.24
N SER A 194 7.65 3.62 -16.12
CA SER A 194 8.49 4.44 -16.99
C SER A 194 9.28 5.50 -16.25
N VAL A 195 8.63 6.22 -15.33
CA VAL A 195 9.31 7.28 -14.55
C VAL A 195 10.34 6.73 -13.56
N ARG A 196 10.29 5.42 -13.28
CA ARG A 196 11.23 4.70 -12.41
C ARG A 196 12.35 4.00 -13.14
N LEU A 197 12.41 4.09 -14.46
CA LEU A 197 13.52 3.53 -15.23
C LEU A 197 14.84 4.18 -14.79
N LEU A 198 15.90 3.40 -14.80
CA LEU A 198 17.23 3.88 -14.45
C LEU A 198 17.88 4.66 -15.61
N ASP A 199 17.35 4.50 -16.82
CA ASP A 199 17.81 5.15 -18.04
C ASP A 199 16.73 6.09 -18.60
N CYS A 200 17.06 7.36 -18.70
CA CYS A 200 16.18 8.40 -19.22
C CYS A 200 15.84 8.20 -20.71
N GLY A 201 16.74 7.66 -21.52
CA GLY A 201 16.48 7.36 -22.93
C GLY A 201 15.32 6.37 -23.09
N ALA A 202 15.35 5.30 -22.30
CA ALA A 202 14.28 4.32 -22.27
C ALA A 202 12.96 4.92 -21.73
N CYS A 203 13.01 5.90 -20.82
CA CYS A 203 11.82 6.61 -20.35
C CYS A 203 11.20 7.46 -21.47
N LYS A 204 12.01 8.16 -22.26
CA LYS A 204 11.56 9.01 -23.35
C LYS A 204 10.73 8.26 -24.39
N ASP A 205 11.15 7.05 -24.75
CA ASP A 205 10.47 6.23 -25.76
C ASP A 205 9.06 5.81 -25.34
N ARG A 206 8.74 5.93 -24.05
CA ARG A 206 7.44 5.57 -23.48
C ARG A 206 6.41 6.69 -23.44
N ARG A 207 6.75 7.87 -23.98
CA ARG A 207 5.85 9.02 -24.21
C ARG A 207 5.13 9.50 -22.95
N VAL A 208 5.81 9.50 -21.81
CA VAL A 208 5.24 10.02 -20.57
C VAL A 208 5.00 11.53 -20.68
N THR A 209 3.81 11.98 -20.30
CA THR A 209 3.41 13.39 -20.27
C THR A 209 3.14 13.82 -18.82
N PHE A 210 3.61 15.00 -18.44
CA PHE A 210 3.34 15.63 -17.15
C PHE A 210 2.34 16.76 -17.30
N MET A 211 1.39 16.87 -16.37
CA MET A 211 0.52 18.05 -16.19
C MET A 211 0.51 18.48 -14.74
N ALA A 212 0.78 19.75 -14.48
CA ALA A 212 0.73 20.35 -13.15
C ALA A 212 -0.72 20.56 -12.69
N PHE A 213 -1.00 20.24 -11.44
CA PHE A 213 -2.32 20.45 -10.84
C PHE A 213 -2.28 21.28 -9.54
N ASN A 214 -1.10 21.49 -8.94
CA ASN A 214 -1.00 22.31 -7.72
C ASN A 214 0.38 22.96 -7.60
N VAL A 215 0.42 24.11 -6.91
CA VAL A 215 1.63 24.81 -6.50
C VAL A 215 1.70 24.76 -4.98
N LEU A 216 2.66 24.00 -4.43
CA LEU A 216 2.85 23.85 -2.98
C LEU A 216 3.61 25.05 -2.38
N GLU A 217 4.64 25.52 -3.09
CA GLU A 217 5.44 26.70 -2.71
C GLU A 217 5.68 27.60 -3.91
N GLY A 218 5.79 28.87 -3.67
CA GLY A 218 5.92 29.92 -4.69
C GLY A 218 4.61 30.66 -4.95
N PHE A 219 4.73 31.83 -5.59
CA PHE A 219 3.62 32.70 -5.95
C PHE A 219 2.70 33.02 -4.77
N THR A 220 3.30 33.34 -3.62
CA THR A 220 2.55 33.66 -2.38
C THR A 220 1.74 34.94 -2.47
N GLU A 221 2.05 35.82 -3.41
CA GLU A 221 1.31 37.06 -3.74
C GLU A 221 -0.09 36.79 -4.32
N TYR A 222 -0.31 35.58 -4.88
CA TYR A 222 -1.63 35.22 -5.40
C TYR A 222 -2.48 34.53 -4.34
N ALA A 223 -3.61 35.13 -4.03
CA ALA A 223 -4.57 34.61 -3.06
C ALA A 223 -5.30 33.34 -3.56
N TRP A 224 -5.47 33.19 -4.88
CA TRP A 224 -6.25 32.11 -5.47
C TRP A 224 -5.36 31.04 -6.07
N LYS A 225 -5.65 29.77 -5.79
CA LYS A 225 -4.94 28.63 -6.41
C LYS A 225 -5.00 28.67 -7.93
N SER A 226 -6.14 29.09 -8.51
CA SER A 226 -6.30 29.27 -9.96
C SER A 226 -5.35 30.32 -10.56
N GLN A 227 -4.97 31.35 -9.81
CA GLN A 227 -3.97 32.33 -10.24
C GLN A 227 -2.57 31.73 -10.22
N ARG A 228 -2.22 30.96 -9.19
CA ARG A 228 -0.94 30.26 -9.10
C ARG A 228 -0.76 29.25 -10.24
N LEU A 229 -1.82 28.50 -10.60
CA LEU A 229 -1.77 27.60 -11.75
C LEU A 229 -1.55 28.35 -13.06
N ARG A 230 -2.21 29.51 -13.27
CA ARG A 230 -1.96 30.34 -14.46
C ARG A 230 -0.54 30.92 -14.48
N ALA A 231 0.01 31.24 -13.32
CA ALA A 231 1.39 31.73 -13.25
C ALA A 231 2.40 30.66 -13.70
N ILE A 232 2.24 29.40 -13.26
CA ILE A 232 3.12 28.32 -13.74
C ILE A 232 2.86 27.95 -15.21
N GLU A 233 1.63 28.10 -15.72
CA GLU A 233 1.33 27.95 -17.15
C GLU A 233 2.15 28.94 -18.00
N GLN A 234 2.28 30.19 -17.54
CA GLN A 234 3.13 31.20 -18.18
C GLN A 234 4.63 30.87 -18.11
N LEU A 235 5.05 30.01 -17.19
CA LEU A 235 6.41 29.49 -17.11
C LEU A 235 6.65 28.29 -18.02
N GLY A 236 5.63 27.83 -18.77
CA GLY A 236 5.72 26.73 -19.73
C GLY A 236 5.24 25.36 -19.21
N PHE A 237 4.65 25.29 -18.01
CA PHE A 237 4.05 24.04 -17.53
C PHE A 237 2.69 23.81 -18.20
N PRO A 238 2.43 22.61 -18.77
CA PRO A 238 1.07 22.20 -19.04
C PRO A 238 0.32 22.07 -17.71
N ILE A 239 -0.83 22.73 -17.60
CA ILE A 239 -1.66 22.68 -16.39
C ILE A 239 -2.89 21.79 -16.61
N CYS A 240 -3.32 21.15 -15.54
CA CYS A 240 -4.55 20.37 -15.52
C CYS A 240 -5.75 21.28 -15.80
N LYS A 241 -6.65 20.86 -16.67
CA LYS A 241 -7.87 21.62 -16.99
C LYS A 241 -8.75 21.76 -15.74
N TYR A 242 -9.18 22.99 -15.47
CA TYR A 242 -10.06 23.29 -14.36
C TYR A 242 -11.16 24.31 -14.72
N LEU A 243 -12.20 24.34 -13.89
CA LEU A 243 -13.26 25.34 -13.87
C LEU A 243 -13.25 25.98 -12.48
N ALA A 244 -12.99 27.29 -12.39
CA ALA A 244 -13.06 28.03 -11.13
C ALA A 244 -14.42 28.72 -10.98
N SER A 245 -15.11 28.46 -9.87
CA SER A 245 -16.37 29.14 -9.56
C SER A 245 -16.10 30.58 -9.16
N LYS A 246 -17.04 31.47 -9.50
CA LYS A 246 -17.03 32.90 -9.11
C LYS A 246 -18.00 33.19 -7.96
N GLN A 247 -18.80 32.18 -7.61
CA GLN A 247 -19.80 32.20 -6.54
C GLN A 247 -20.05 30.76 -6.05
N ALA A 248 -20.84 30.59 -5.00
CA ALA A 248 -21.33 29.30 -4.57
C ALA A 248 -22.02 28.55 -5.71
N LEU A 249 -21.75 27.26 -5.84
CA LEU A 249 -22.31 26.44 -6.90
C LEU A 249 -23.67 25.87 -6.49
N THR A 250 -24.56 25.73 -7.48
CA THR A 250 -25.77 24.90 -7.35
C THR A 250 -25.47 23.45 -7.73
N GLN A 251 -26.42 22.54 -7.45
CA GLN A 251 -26.30 21.15 -7.89
C GLN A 251 -26.21 21.05 -9.42
N PHE A 252 -26.96 21.88 -10.12
CA PHE A 252 -26.91 21.94 -11.58
C PHE A 252 -25.52 22.35 -12.10
N ASP A 253 -24.90 23.39 -11.48
CA ASP A 253 -23.57 23.84 -11.87
C ASP A 253 -22.51 22.78 -11.61
N MET A 254 -22.60 22.07 -10.47
CA MET A 254 -21.71 20.98 -10.12
C MET A 254 -21.79 19.85 -11.16
N ASP A 255 -22.99 19.37 -11.45
CA ASP A 255 -23.21 18.30 -12.42
C ASP A 255 -22.82 18.71 -13.85
N ALA A 256 -23.09 19.96 -14.24
CA ALA A 256 -22.68 20.51 -15.53
C ALA A 256 -21.15 20.62 -15.64
N GLY A 257 -20.48 21.06 -14.58
CA GLY A 257 -19.01 21.13 -14.51
C GLY A 257 -18.37 19.76 -14.65
N ILE A 258 -18.88 18.75 -13.94
CA ILE A 258 -18.41 17.36 -14.03
C ILE A 258 -18.55 16.84 -15.47
N ARG A 259 -19.74 17.01 -16.10
CA ARG A 259 -19.98 16.57 -17.47
C ARG A 259 -19.04 17.27 -18.47
N HIS A 260 -18.85 18.59 -18.31
CA HIS A 260 -17.98 19.38 -19.18
C HIS A 260 -16.52 18.89 -19.11
N LEU A 261 -15.99 18.71 -17.90
CA LEU A 261 -14.61 18.27 -17.72
C LEU A 261 -14.40 16.83 -18.22
N ARG A 262 -15.37 15.95 -17.98
CA ARG A 262 -15.31 14.57 -18.51
C ARG A 262 -15.25 14.55 -20.04
N LYS A 263 -16.11 15.33 -20.70
CA LYS A 263 -16.12 15.48 -22.16
C LYS A 263 -14.79 16.07 -22.67
N TYR A 264 -14.28 17.10 -22.01
CA TYR A 264 -12.99 17.70 -22.36
C TYR A 264 -11.85 16.67 -22.31
N ALA A 265 -11.80 15.84 -21.26
CA ALA A 265 -10.77 14.82 -21.13
C ALA A 265 -10.83 13.79 -22.26
N GLN A 266 -12.04 13.35 -22.64
CA GLN A 266 -12.25 12.42 -23.75
C GLN A 266 -11.80 13.01 -25.09
N GLU A 267 -12.19 14.26 -25.37
CA GLU A 267 -11.83 14.97 -26.63
C GLU A 267 -10.33 15.27 -26.74
N ASN A 268 -9.61 15.35 -25.62
CA ASN A 268 -8.17 15.67 -25.60
C ASN A 268 -7.28 14.47 -25.23
N ASP A 269 -7.83 13.25 -25.25
CA ASP A 269 -7.11 12.01 -24.98
C ASP A 269 -6.35 12.04 -23.63
N ILE A 270 -7.01 12.53 -22.57
CA ILE A 270 -6.46 12.65 -21.23
C ILE A 270 -7.07 11.59 -20.32
N PRO A 271 -6.26 10.69 -19.71
CA PRO A 271 -6.78 9.67 -18.81
C PRO A 271 -7.19 10.30 -17.47
N ILE A 272 -8.44 10.05 -17.06
CA ILE A 272 -8.98 10.52 -15.78
C ILE A 272 -9.76 9.40 -15.08
N ASP A 273 -9.72 9.39 -13.75
CA ASP A 273 -10.51 8.48 -12.90
C ASP A 273 -11.60 9.22 -12.11
N GLY A 274 -11.76 10.53 -12.36
CA GLY A 274 -12.73 11.37 -11.66
C GLY A 274 -12.52 12.85 -11.86
N ILE A 275 -13.08 13.63 -10.93
CA ILE A 275 -12.94 15.09 -10.84
C ILE A 275 -12.52 15.45 -9.42
N VAL A 276 -11.62 16.39 -9.25
CA VAL A 276 -11.26 16.96 -7.94
C VAL A 276 -11.99 18.30 -7.76
N VAL A 277 -12.65 18.45 -6.62
CA VAL A 277 -13.16 19.75 -6.16
C VAL A 277 -12.27 20.23 -5.03
N THR A 278 -11.69 21.42 -5.15
CA THR A 278 -10.81 22.01 -4.14
C THR A 278 -11.18 23.47 -3.91
N TYR A 279 -10.98 23.98 -2.69
CA TYR A 279 -11.17 25.40 -2.41
C TYR A 279 -10.17 26.24 -3.21
N ASN A 280 -10.67 27.29 -3.86
CA ASN A 280 -9.82 28.16 -4.69
C ASN A 280 -9.01 29.16 -3.86
N ASP A 281 -9.54 29.62 -2.71
CA ASP A 281 -8.81 30.49 -1.78
C ASP A 281 -7.68 29.68 -1.10
N ALA A 282 -6.43 30.09 -1.33
CA ALA A 282 -5.26 29.38 -0.84
C ALA A 282 -5.09 29.46 0.68
N ALA A 283 -5.49 30.58 1.31
CA ALA A 283 -5.41 30.75 2.75
C ALA A 283 -6.49 29.91 3.45
N TYR A 284 -7.72 29.96 2.94
CA TYR A 284 -8.81 29.11 3.45
C TYR A 284 -8.48 27.65 3.28
N ALA A 285 -8.02 27.23 2.10
CA ALA A 285 -7.60 25.86 1.84
C ALA A 285 -6.54 25.36 2.84
N LYS A 286 -5.53 26.18 3.11
CA LYS A 286 -4.49 25.89 4.12
C LYS A 286 -5.07 25.78 5.53
N SER A 287 -6.06 26.63 5.88
CA SER A 287 -6.70 26.60 7.21
C SER A 287 -7.55 25.36 7.47
N CYS A 288 -8.05 24.68 6.41
CA CYS A 288 -8.79 23.44 6.54
C CYS A 288 -7.93 22.30 7.10
N GLY A 289 -6.61 22.44 7.00
CA GLY A 289 -5.66 21.46 7.48
C GLY A 289 -5.70 20.15 6.69
N ARG A 290 -5.21 19.10 7.34
CA ARG A 290 -5.09 17.77 6.76
C ARG A 290 -5.46 16.69 7.77
N THR A 291 -5.72 15.52 7.27
CA THR A 291 -5.73 14.26 8.04
C THR A 291 -4.43 13.52 7.71
N GLY A 292 -4.17 12.34 8.25
CA GLY A 292 -2.98 11.55 7.92
C GLY A 292 -2.87 11.06 6.48
N HIS A 293 -3.96 11.05 5.74
CA HIS A 293 -3.93 10.54 4.38
C HIS A 293 -4.50 11.51 3.37
N HIS A 294 -5.21 12.55 3.84
CA HIS A 294 -5.93 13.45 2.95
C HIS A 294 -5.81 14.89 3.39
N TYR A 295 -5.61 15.79 2.44
CA TYR A 295 -5.89 17.19 2.62
C TYR A 295 -7.40 17.41 2.72
N LYS A 296 -7.83 18.30 3.64
CA LYS A 296 -9.25 18.66 3.81
C LYS A 296 -9.71 19.80 2.90
N ASP A 297 -8.82 20.31 2.10
CA ASP A 297 -9.08 21.39 1.16
C ASP A 297 -9.61 20.92 -0.20
N GLY A 298 -9.77 19.61 -0.36
CA GLY A 298 -10.27 19.01 -1.58
C GLY A 298 -11.01 17.68 -1.34
N LEU A 299 -11.92 17.35 -2.26
CA LEU A 299 -12.67 16.11 -2.30
C LEU A 299 -12.67 15.57 -3.73
N ALA A 300 -12.33 14.31 -3.88
CA ALA A 300 -12.30 13.64 -5.17
C ALA A 300 -13.65 12.96 -5.48
N PHE A 301 -14.30 13.36 -6.55
CA PHE A 301 -15.42 12.64 -7.13
C PHE A 301 -14.88 11.53 -8.03
N LYS A 302 -15.13 10.29 -7.68
CA LYS A 302 -14.80 9.16 -8.53
C LYS A 302 -16.01 8.79 -9.39
N PHE A 303 -15.75 8.57 -10.67
CA PHE A 303 -16.76 8.00 -11.55
C PHE A 303 -17.17 6.62 -11.02
N GLU A 304 -18.38 6.21 -11.34
CA GLU A 304 -18.79 4.82 -11.08
C GLU A 304 -17.82 3.89 -11.82
N ASP A 305 -17.44 2.82 -11.13
CA ASP A 305 -16.65 1.78 -11.77
C ASP A 305 -17.48 1.21 -12.94
N ASP A 306 -16.90 1.08 -14.10
CA ASP A 306 -17.59 0.47 -15.22
C ASP A 306 -17.98 -0.97 -14.86
N THR A 307 -19.24 -1.30 -15.08
CA THR A 307 -19.74 -2.64 -14.87
C THR A 307 -19.88 -3.37 -16.20
N TYR A 308 -19.52 -4.63 -16.20
CA TYR A 308 -19.52 -5.49 -17.38
C TYR A 308 -20.48 -6.65 -17.15
N GLU A 309 -21.33 -6.92 -18.12
CA GLU A 309 -22.23 -8.07 -18.07
C GLU A 309 -21.48 -9.34 -18.48
N THR A 310 -21.69 -10.41 -17.72
CA THR A 310 -21.12 -11.73 -18.01
C THR A 310 -22.04 -12.82 -17.46
N VAL A 311 -21.73 -14.09 -17.74
CA VAL A 311 -22.49 -15.24 -17.27
C VAL A 311 -21.71 -15.98 -16.19
N LEU A 312 -22.32 -16.16 -15.02
CA LEU A 312 -21.77 -16.99 -13.94
C LEU A 312 -21.79 -18.45 -14.36
N ARG A 313 -20.62 -19.06 -14.56
CA ARG A 313 -20.49 -20.47 -15.02
C ARG A 313 -20.55 -21.46 -13.89
N SER A 314 -19.83 -21.15 -12.81
CA SER A 314 -19.80 -22.00 -11.61
C SER A 314 -19.41 -21.20 -10.38
N ILE A 315 -19.62 -21.77 -9.21
CA ILE A 315 -19.07 -21.27 -7.96
C ILE A 315 -18.10 -22.35 -7.45
N GLU A 316 -16.83 -21.98 -7.34
CA GLU A 316 -15.81 -22.82 -6.72
C GLU A 316 -15.84 -22.64 -5.21
N TRP A 317 -15.77 -23.75 -4.47
CA TRP A 317 -15.81 -23.78 -3.03
C TRP A 317 -14.54 -24.41 -2.49
N THR A 318 -13.72 -23.64 -1.80
CA THR A 318 -12.41 -24.11 -1.32
C THR A 318 -12.30 -23.95 0.20
N PRO A 319 -12.03 -25.00 0.97
CA PRO A 319 -11.80 -24.90 2.39
C PRO A 319 -10.54 -24.11 2.72
N SER A 320 -10.66 -23.17 3.66
CA SER A 320 -9.53 -22.49 4.28
C SER A 320 -8.88 -23.38 5.36
N ARG A 321 -7.78 -22.93 5.94
CA ARG A 321 -7.12 -23.63 7.07
C ARG A 321 -8.02 -23.78 8.30
N THR A 322 -8.92 -22.83 8.54
CA THR A 322 -9.87 -22.88 9.65
C THR A 322 -11.10 -23.75 9.38
N GLY A 323 -11.24 -24.24 8.14
CA GLY A 323 -12.39 -25.02 7.70
C GLY A 323 -13.49 -24.20 7.04
N GLU A 324 -13.47 -22.86 7.10
CA GLU A 324 -14.39 -22.03 6.35
C GLU A 324 -14.20 -22.27 4.84
N ILE A 325 -15.30 -22.54 4.14
CA ILE A 325 -15.30 -22.81 2.71
C ILE A 325 -15.62 -21.50 1.99
N ALA A 326 -14.57 -20.92 1.38
CA ALA A 326 -14.66 -19.66 0.66
C ALA A 326 -15.22 -19.85 -0.75
N PRO A 327 -16.31 -19.14 -1.14
CA PRO A 327 -16.86 -19.21 -2.48
C PRO A 327 -16.16 -18.22 -3.43
N VAL A 328 -15.89 -18.69 -4.65
CA VAL A 328 -15.33 -17.88 -5.75
C VAL A 328 -16.21 -18.05 -6.99
N ALA A 329 -16.71 -16.94 -7.52
CA ALA A 329 -17.42 -16.93 -8.80
C ALA A 329 -16.45 -17.21 -9.95
N ILE A 330 -16.83 -18.11 -10.85
CA ILE A 330 -16.19 -18.35 -12.14
C ILE A 330 -17.20 -17.93 -13.21
N PHE A 331 -16.80 -16.99 -14.07
CA PHE A 331 -17.67 -16.44 -15.10
C PHE A 331 -16.94 -16.29 -16.43
N ASP A 332 -17.69 -16.06 -17.52
CA ASP A 332 -17.08 -15.82 -18.82
C ASP A 332 -16.15 -14.63 -18.76
N THR A 333 -14.98 -14.78 -19.34
CA THR A 333 -13.94 -13.76 -19.29
C THR A 333 -14.42 -12.42 -19.84
N VAL A 334 -14.30 -11.39 -19.07
CA VAL A 334 -14.50 -9.99 -19.48
C VAL A 334 -13.19 -9.23 -19.39
N VAL A 335 -12.98 -8.29 -20.30
CA VAL A 335 -11.81 -7.40 -20.27
C VAL A 335 -12.19 -6.14 -19.53
N ILE A 336 -11.58 -5.92 -18.36
CA ILE A 336 -11.78 -4.73 -17.51
C ILE A 336 -10.44 -4.03 -17.35
N ASP A 337 -10.33 -2.78 -17.80
CA ASP A 337 -9.08 -2.00 -17.78
C ASP A 337 -7.90 -2.76 -18.41
N GLY A 338 -8.12 -3.38 -19.57
CA GLY A 338 -7.11 -4.15 -20.28
C GLY A 338 -6.74 -5.50 -19.64
N CYS A 339 -7.39 -5.89 -18.53
CA CYS A 339 -7.14 -7.18 -17.88
C CYS A 339 -8.28 -8.16 -18.15
N ALA A 340 -7.94 -9.38 -18.54
CA ALA A 340 -8.88 -10.49 -18.60
C ALA A 340 -9.27 -10.93 -17.17
N VAL A 341 -10.55 -10.84 -16.85
CA VAL A 341 -11.11 -11.18 -15.54
C VAL A 341 -12.16 -12.24 -15.71
N SER A 342 -12.02 -13.36 -15.01
CA SER A 342 -12.96 -14.50 -15.05
C SER A 342 -13.30 -15.04 -13.67
N ARG A 343 -12.77 -14.41 -12.61
CA ARG A 343 -12.94 -14.87 -11.23
C ARG A 343 -13.17 -13.69 -10.29
N ALA A 344 -14.08 -13.85 -9.31
CA ALA A 344 -14.28 -12.88 -8.24
C ALA A 344 -14.63 -13.59 -6.93
N SER A 345 -14.12 -13.08 -5.78
CA SER A 345 -14.53 -13.57 -4.48
C SER A 345 -16.01 -13.27 -4.23
N LEU A 346 -16.73 -14.26 -3.69
CA LEU A 346 -18.10 -14.11 -3.21
C LEU A 346 -18.16 -14.00 -1.68
N HIS A 347 -17.03 -13.78 -1.05
CA HIS A 347 -16.85 -13.54 0.38
C HIS A 347 -17.37 -14.67 1.27
N ASN A 348 -18.69 -14.86 1.36
CA ASN A 348 -19.35 -15.86 2.21
C ASN A 348 -20.73 -16.26 1.66
N LEU A 349 -21.38 -17.18 2.34
CA LEU A 349 -22.69 -17.67 1.91
C LEU A 349 -23.76 -16.57 1.89
N SER A 350 -23.77 -15.66 2.87
CA SER A 350 -24.74 -14.56 2.89
C SER A 350 -24.65 -13.64 1.67
N PHE A 351 -23.44 -13.46 1.10
CA PHE A 351 -23.26 -12.66 -0.11
C PHE A 351 -23.94 -13.33 -1.32
N ILE A 352 -23.82 -14.65 -1.45
CA ILE A 352 -24.48 -15.44 -2.50
C ILE A 352 -25.99 -15.37 -2.37
N GLU A 353 -26.48 -15.54 -1.14
CA GLU A 353 -27.93 -15.52 -0.83
C GLU A 353 -28.54 -14.14 -1.08
N ASN A 354 -27.87 -13.05 -0.69
CA ASN A 354 -28.33 -11.69 -0.89
C ASN A 354 -28.43 -11.31 -2.39
N LEU A 355 -27.52 -11.81 -3.21
CA LEU A 355 -27.54 -11.59 -4.65
C LEU A 355 -28.29 -12.71 -5.40
N GLU A 356 -28.76 -13.74 -4.70
CA GLU A 356 -29.44 -14.90 -5.30
C GLU A 356 -28.65 -15.53 -6.46
N LEU A 357 -27.32 -15.69 -6.28
CA LEU A 357 -26.41 -16.15 -7.32
C LEU A 357 -26.57 -17.65 -7.59
N ALA A 358 -26.71 -17.99 -8.86
CA ALA A 358 -26.76 -19.38 -9.33
C ALA A 358 -25.98 -19.54 -10.65
N PRO A 359 -25.33 -20.69 -10.91
CA PRO A 359 -24.73 -20.95 -12.21
C PRO A 359 -25.73 -20.75 -13.35
N GLY A 360 -25.29 -20.07 -14.41
CA GLY A 360 -26.10 -19.71 -15.57
C GLY A 360 -26.74 -18.32 -15.50
N CYS A 361 -26.77 -17.64 -14.36
CA CYS A 361 -27.30 -16.30 -14.27
C CYS A 361 -26.37 -15.26 -14.92
N ARG A 362 -26.94 -14.20 -15.48
CA ARG A 362 -26.19 -13.03 -15.93
C ARG A 362 -25.90 -12.16 -14.73
N ILE A 363 -24.65 -11.74 -14.64
CA ILE A 363 -24.15 -10.91 -13.54
C ILE A 363 -23.44 -9.68 -14.08
N LYS A 364 -23.46 -8.59 -13.30
CA LYS A 364 -22.57 -7.45 -13.51
C LYS A 364 -21.35 -7.58 -12.64
N VAL A 365 -20.19 -7.40 -13.24
CA VAL A 365 -18.90 -7.42 -12.54
C VAL A 365 -18.15 -6.12 -12.76
N SER A 366 -17.37 -5.73 -11.76
CA SER A 366 -16.51 -4.54 -11.79
C SER A 366 -15.13 -4.86 -11.21
N LYS A 367 -14.19 -3.90 -11.29
CA LYS A 367 -12.97 -3.90 -10.48
C LYS A 367 -13.03 -2.81 -9.44
N ARG A 368 -13.30 -3.16 -8.18
CA ARG A 368 -13.24 -2.20 -7.07
C ARG A 368 -11.81 -1.73 -6.85
N ASN A 369 -11.66 -0.40 -6.74
CA ASN A 369 -10.37 0.26 -6.66
C ASN A 369 -9.42 -0.08 -7.83
N GLN A 370 -9.97 -0.38 -9.02
CA GLN A 370 -9.23 -0.76 -10.23
C GLN A 370 -8.38 -2.05 -10.11
N ILE A 371 -8.50 -2.79 -9.01
CA ILE A 371 -7.67 -3.96 -8.71
C ILE A 371 -8.51 -5.21 -8.48
N ILE A 372 -9.51 -5.14 -7.60
CA ILE A 372 -10.20 -6.33 -7.06
C ILE A 372 -11.49 -6.61 -7.83
N PRO A 373 -11.59 -7.76 -8.56
CA PRO A 373 -12.84 -8.17 -9.18
C PRO A 373 -13.96 -8.36 -8.16
N HIS A 374 -15.13 -7.84 -8.47
CA HIS A 374 -16.31 -7.91 -7.61
C HIS A 374 -17.58 -8.17 -8.42
N VAL A 375 -18.49 -8.98 -7.88
CA VAL A 375 -19.83 -9.17 -8.44
C VAL A 375 -20.76 -8.11 -7.84
N GLU A 376 -21.27 -7.20 -8.67
CA GLU A 376 -22.09 -6.08 -8.22
C GLU A 376 -23.57 -6.42 -8.14
N GLU A 377 -24.07 -7.16 -9.15
CA GLU A 377 -25.49 -7.41 -9.32
C GLU A 377 -25.73 -8.76 -10.03
N ASN A 378 -26.83 -9.41 -9.69
CA ASN A 378 -27.43 -10.52 -10.45
C ASN A 378 -28.63 -9.99 -11.25
N LEU A 379 -28.59 -10.15 -12.56
CA LEU A 379 -29.65 -9.70 -13.48
C LEU A 379 -30.80 -10.70 -13.60
N ASP A 380 -30.59 -11.97 -13.19
CA ASP A 380 -31.54 -13.09 -13.34
C ASP A 380 -31.85 -13.72 -11.97
N ARG A 381 -32.38 -12.94 -11.03
CA ARG A 381 -32.54 -13.32 -9.60
C ARG A 381 -33.40 -14.56 -9.34
N ASN A 382 -34.27 -14.95 -10.25
CA ASN A 382 -35.27 -16.02 -10.02
C ASN A 382 -34.71 -17.45 -10.16
N CYS A 383 -33.40 -17.64 -10.31
CA CYS A 383 -32.77 -18.93 -10.55
C CYS A 383 -32.10 -19.55 -9.31
N TYR A 384 -32.05 -18.82 -8.19
CA TYR A 384 -31.37 -19.28 -6.99
C TYR A 384 -32.15 -20.39 -6.27
N SER A 385 -31.44 -21.45 -5.93
CA SER A 385 -31.90 -22.49 -5.01
C SER A 385 -30.73 -22.91 -4.14
N ARG A 386 -30.85 -22.75 -2.84
CA ARG A 386 -29.79 -23.05 -1.88
C ARG A 386 -29.26 -24.48 -2.04
N ASP A 387 -30.16 -25.47 -2.15
CA ASP A 387 -29.79 -26.88 -2.26
C ASP A 387 -29.02 -27.23 -3.54
N LYS A 388 -29.16 -26.40 -4.58
CA LYS A 388 -28.46 -26.58 -5.85
C LYS A 388 -27.13 -25.83 -5.90
N VAL A 389 -26.98 -24.77 -5.14
CA VAL A 389 -25.82 -23.88 -5.19
C VAL A 389 -24.83 -24.19 -4.08
N VAL A 390 -25.32 -24.50 -2.87
CA VAL A 390 -24.48 -24.69 -1.69
C VAL A 390 -24.13 -26.18 -1.55
N PRO A 391 -22.85 -26.55 -1.54
CA PRO A 391 -22.49 -27.96 -1.45
C PRO A 391 -22.82 -28.54 -0.06
N ALA A 392 -23.63 -29.58 -0.03
CA ALA A 392 -23.94 -30.32 1.18
C ALA A 392 -22.76 -31.13 1.73
N ARG A 393 -21.74 -31.33 0.89
CA ARG A 393 -20.51 -32.04 1.23
C ARG A 393 -19.30 -31.21 0.83
N CYS A 394 -18.24 -31.28 1.62
CA CYS A 394 -16.98 -30.62 1.30
C CYS A 394 -16.44 -31.08 -0.07
N PRO A 395 -16.16 -30.17 -1.01
CA PRO A 395 -15.69 -30.57 -2.35
C PRO A 395 -14.34 -31.30 -2.34
N CYS A 396 -13.57 -31.15 -1.27
CA CYS A 396 -12.23 -31.75 -1.18
C CYS A 396 -12.19 -33.10 -0.46
N CYS A 397 -12.91 -33.25 0.67
CA CYS A 397 -12.86 -34.47 1.46
C CYS A 397 -14.18 -35.25 1.49
N GLY A 398 -15.25 -34.77 0.88
CA GLY A 398 -16.55 -35.46 0.81
C GLY A 398 -17.35 -35.51 2.11
N GLN A 399 -16.82 -35.00 3.24
CA GLN A 399 -17.53 -34.99 4.51
C GLN A 399 -18.65 -33.93 4.50
N PRO A 400 -19.73 -34.12 5.30
CA PRO A 400 -20.82 -33.15 5.37
C PRO A 400 -20.30 -31.74 5.74
N THR A 401 -20.88 -30.73 5.10
CA THR A 401 -20.63 -29.31 5.44
C THR A 401 -21.62 -28.82 6.49
N ARG A 402 -21.23 -27.75 7.22
CA ARG A 402 -22.10 -27.08 8.18
C ARG A 402 -22.13 -25.59 7.93
N ILE A 403 -23.26 -24.96 8.24
CA ILE A 403 -23.43 -23.52 8.15
C ILE A 403 -23.29 -22.94 9.55
N HIS A 404 -22.30 -22.05 9.70
CA HIS A 404 -22.12 -21.26 10.91
C HIS A 404 -22.66 -19.85 10.72
N MET A 405 -23.46 -19.40 11.70
CA MET A 405 -24.02 -18.05 11.73
C MET A 405 -23.24 -17.20 12.72
N THR A 406 -22.68 -16.11 12.27
CA THR A 406 -21.96 -15.16 13.11
C THR A 406 -22.76 -13.86 13.20
N LYS A 407 -22.98 -13.39 14.42
CA LYS A 407 -23.65 -12.12 14.70
C LYS A 407 -22.60 -11.06 15.02
N ASN A 408 -22.59 -9.99 14.24
CA ASN A 408 -21.73 -8.85 14.46
C ASN A 408 -22.59 -7.57 14.54
N THR A 409 -22.27 -6.68 15.47
CA THR A 409 -22.91 -5.38 15.55
C THR A 409 -22.03 -4.35 14.84
N VAL A 410 -22.53 -3.79 13.74
CA VAL A 410 -21.86 -2.74 12.98
C VAL A 410 -22.72 -1.49 13.03
N ASN A 411 -22.20 -0.39 13.56
CA ASN A 411 -22.91 0.88 13.70
C ASN A 411 -24.28 0.75 14.42
N GLY A 412 -24.34 -0.11 15.46
CA GLY A 412 -25.58 -0.33 16.23
C GLY A 412 -26.60 -1.26 15.55
N VAL A 413 -26.31 -1.76 14.35
CA VAL A 413 -27.17 -2.70 13.62
C VAL A 413 -26.61 -4.11 13.74
N GLU A 414 -27.42 -5.06 14.22
CA GLU A 414 -27.05 -6.47 14.27
C GLU A 414 -27.02 -7.04 12.85
N LYS A 415 -25.85 -7.48 12.39
CA LYS A 415 -25.66 -8.13 11.09
C LYS A 415 -25.33 -9.60 11.30
N VAL A 416 -26.18 -10.46 10.77
CA VAL A 416 -25.94 -11.91 10.77
C VAL A 416 -25.27 -12.31 9.47
N THR A 417 -24.16 -13.04 9.56
CA THR A 417 -23.41 -13.53 8.41
C THR A 417 -23.35 -15.05 8.47
N ALA A 418 -23.77 -15.70 7.40
CA ALA A 418 -23.68 -17.16 7.23
C ALA A 418 -22.41 -17.51 6.46
N ALA A 419 -21.66 -18.48 6.95
CA ALA A 419 -20.51 -19.05 6.28
C ALA A 419 -20.59 -20.58 6.30
N LEU A 420 -20.09 -21.22 5.23
CA LEU A 420 -20.05 -22.65 5.09
C LEU A 420 -18.74 -23.21 5.65
N PHE A 421 -18.80 -24.33 6.36
CA PHE A 421 -17.64 -24.95 7.01
C PHE A 421 -17.49 -26.43 6.69
N CYS A 422 -16.26 -26.87 6.57
CA CYS A 422 -15.83 -28.26 6.64
C CYS A 422 -15.22 -28.52 8.02
N ASP A 423 -15.90 -29.28 8.88
CA ASP A 423 -15.43 -29.56 10.24
C ASP A 423 -14.37 -30.69 10.27
N ASN A 424 -14.09 -31.33 9.15
CA ASN A 424 -13.10 -32.40 9.08
C ASN A 424 -11.67 -31.87 9.22
N GLU A 425 -11.02 -32.11 10.34
CA GLU A 425 -9.65 -31.69 10.62
C GLU A 425 -8.61 -32.38 9.72
N HIS A 426 -8.94 -33.55 9.18
CA HIS A 426 -8.11 -34.33 8.27
C HIS A 426 -8.37 -34.01 6.79
N CYS A 427 -9.10 -32.96 6.48
CA CYS A 427 -9.28 -32.51 5.10
C CYS A 427 -7.93 -32.09 4.49
N GLU A 428 -7.55 -32.71 3.38
CA GLU A 428 -6.24 -32.49 2.74
C GLU A 428 -5.98 -31.03 2.41
N THR A 429 -6.99 -30.33 1.92
CA THR A 429 -6.87 -28.90 1.63
C THR A 429 -6.66 -28.08 2.90
N ARG A 430 -7.37 -28.40 4.00
CA ARG A 430 -7.11 -27.73 5.29
C ARG A 430 -5.69 -28.01 5.77
N LYS A 431 -5.22 -29.24 5.64
CA LYS A 431 -3.84 -29.62 5.97
C LYS A 431 -2.84 -28.81 5.16
N LEU A 432 -3.00 -28.77 3.84
CA LEU A 432 -2.14 -27.94 2.97
C LEU A 432 -2.12 -26.46 3.40
N ARG A 433 -3.29 -25.86 3.65
CA ARG A 433 -3.39 -24.46 4.09
C ARG A 433 -2.75 -24.21 5.46
N LYS A 434 -2.79 -25.18 6.38
CA LYS A 434 -2.06 -25.11 7.66
C LYS A 434 -0.54 -25.09 7.43
N PHE A 435 -0.02 -25.91 6.53
CA PHE A 435 1.40 -25.91 6.17
C PHE A 435 1.83 -24.60 5.50
N VAL A 436 1.00 -24.06 4.59
CA VAL A 436 1.24 -22.76 3.96
C VAL A 436 1.32 -21.65 5.02
N HIS A 437 0.40 -21.67 5.99
CA HIS A 437 0.42 -20.71 7.10
C HIS A 437 1.68 -20.86 7.95
N PHE A 438 2.05 -22.09 8.31
CA PHE A 438 3.24 -22.39 9.10
C PHE A 438 4.53 -21.88 8.44
N ALA A 439 4.65 -22.04 7.12
CA ALA A 439 5.81 -21.56 6.36
C ALA A 439 5.78 -20.03 6.05
N SER A 440 4.66 -19.36 6.29
CA SER A 440 4.45 -17.95 5.91
C SER A 440 5.41 -16.98 6.63
N PRO A 441 5.64 -15.75 6.07
CA PRO A 441 6.52 -14.75 6.68
C PRO A 441 6.11 -14.32 8.09
N LYS A 442 4.81 -14.40 8.43
CA LYS A 442 4.30 -14.06 9.78
C LYS A 442 4.47 -15.19 10.79
N ALA A 443 4.73 -16.41 10.32
CA ALA A 443 5.00 -17.58 11.14
C ALA A 443 6.51 -17.91 11.10
N LEU A 444 6.91 -19.10 10.65
CA LEU A 444 8.34 -19.48 10.66
C LEU A 444 9.17 -18.94 9.48
N ASN A 445 8.55 -18.25 8.53
CA ASN A 445 9.20 -17.59 7.39
C ASN A 445 10.15 -18.48 6.59
N ILE A 446 9.65 -19.63 6.14
CA ILE A 446 10.42 -20.60 5.36
C ILE A 446 10.34 -20.22 3.88
N MET A 447 11.29 -19.44 3.42
CA MET A 447 11.34 -18.99 2.03
C MET A 447 11.56 -20.17 1.08
N GLY A 448 10.90 -20.13 -0.08
CA GLY A 448 10.99 -21.21 -1.08
C GLY A 448 10.03 -22.38 -0.86
N LEU A 449 9.33 -22.45 0.26
CA LEU A 449 8.32 -23.49 0.54
C LEU A 449 6.92 -22.98 0.13
N SER A 450 6.70 -22.85 -1.18
CA SER A 450 5.44 -22.37 -1.75
C SER A 450 4.31 -23.40 -1.61
N GLU A 451 3.05 -22.95 -1.79
CA GLU A 451 1.88 -23.82 -1.74
C GLU A 451 1.99 -25.00 -2.72
N SER A 452 2.44 -24.76 -3.95
CA SER A 452 2.60 -25.80 -4.97
C SER A 452 3.68 -26.83 -4.61
N ILE A 453 4.73 -26.42 -3.90
CA ILE A 453 5.79 -27.30 -3.40
C ILE A 453 5.28 -28.12 -2.24
N LEU A 454 4.59 -27.50 -1.30
CA LEU A 454 3.95 -28.18 -0.16
C LEU A 454 2.95 -29.23 -0.64
N GLU A 455 2.12 -28.91 -1.63
CA GLU A 455 1.18 -29.86 -2.23
C GLU A 455 1.89 -31.08 -2.82
N LYS A 456 2.97 -30.86 -3.58
CA LYS A 456 3.79 -31.97 -4.12
C LYS A 456 4.40 -32.84 -3.01
N PHE A 457 4.91 -32.20 -1.95
CA PHE A 457 5.54 -32.96 -0.84
C PHE A 457 4.52 -33.74 0.01
N ILE A 458 3.34 -33.13 0.24
CA ILE A 458 2.22 -33.83 0.90
C ILE A 458 1.74 -34.99 0.02
N GLY A 459 1.56 -34.78 -1.28
CA GLY A 459 1.14 -35.82 -2.22
C GLY A 459 2.12 -37.01 -2.34
N LYS A 460 3.42 -36.75 -2.11
CA LYS A 460 4.45 -37.81 -2.04
C LYS A 460 4.52 -38.51 -0.67
N GLY A 461 3.73 -38.04 0.30
CA GLY A 461 3.73 -38.58 1.65
C GLY A 461 4.96 -38.22 2.49
N TRP A 462 5.68 -37.17 2.14
CA TRP A 462 6.85 -36.67 2.88
C TRP A 462 6.49 -35.76 4.04
N LEU A 463 5.30 -35.13 4.00
CA LEU A 463 4.83 -34.19 5.02
C LEU A 463 3.51 -34.71 5.64
N HIS A 464 3.60 -35.26 6.84
CA HIS A 464 2.45 -35.64 7.68
C HIS A 464 2.22 -34.63 8.80
N SER A 465 3.31 -34.11 9.37
CA SER A 465 3.35 -33.13 10.48
C SER A 465 4.33 -31.98 10.19
N TYR A 466 4.28 -30.92 10.97
CA TYR A 466 5.21 -29.81 10.82
C TYR A 466 6.67 -30.20 11.04
N MET A 467 6.92 -31.20 11.88
CA MET A 467 8.26 -31.72 12.17
C MET A 467 8.94 -32.30 10.94
N ASP A 468 8.16 -32.87 9.99
CA ASP A 468 8.69 -33.47 8.77
C ASP A 468 9.37 -32.47 7.86
N ILE A 469 8.99 -31.16 7.95
CA ILE A 469 9.67 -30.08 7.22
C ILE A 469 11.15 -30.04 7.59
N PHE A 470 11.46 -30.23 8.87
CA PHE A 470 12.84 -30.21 9.39
C PHE A 470 13.63 -31.48 9.13
N ALA A 471 12.99 -32.48 8.53
CA ALA A 471 13.56 -33.77 8.16
C ALA A 471 13.53 -34.04 6.63
N LEU A 472 13.28 -33.01 5.82
CA LEU A 472 13.21 -33.09 4.35
C LEU A 472 14.54 -33.45 3.70
N ASP A 473 15.68 -33.34 4.41
CA ASP A 473 16.99 -33.82 3.96
C ASP A 473 17.01 -35.33 3.62
N LYS A 474 16.15 -36.12 4.23
CA LYS A 474 15.95 -37.54 3.92
C LYS A 474 15.48 -37.77 2.48
N HIS A 475 14.82 -36.79 1.89
CA HIS A 475 14.26 -36.81 0.53
C HIS A 475 15.06 -35.97 -0.46
N ARG A 476 16.24 -35.49 -0.08
CA ARG A 476 17.07 -34.61 -0.93
C ARG A 476 17.27 -35.16 -2.34
N ALA A 477 17.65 -36.44 -2.46
CA ALA A 477 17.94 -37.05 -3.75
C ALA A 477 16.75 -37.02 -4.71
N GLU A 478 15.53 -37.19 -4.17
CA GLU A 478 14.29 -37.16 -4.94
C GLU A 478 13.88 -35.73 -5.25
N ILE A 479 14.02 -34.78 -4.28
CA ILE A 479 13.64 -33.39 -4.43
C ILE A 479 14.48 -32.70 -5.53
N VAL A 480 15.77 -32.92 -5.56
CA VAL A 480 16.69 -32.36 -6.57
C VAL A 480 16.33 -32.79 -8.00
N GLN A 481 15.72 -33.95 -8.16
CA GLN A 481 15.28 -34.50 -9.46
C GLN A 481 13.87 -34.04 -9.87
N MET A 482 13.14 -33.32 -9.00
CA MET A 482 11.81 -32.83 -9.32
C MET A 482 11.88 -31.70 -10.35
N GLU A 483 10.89 -31.63 -11.23
CA GLU A 483 10.72 -30.51 -12.15
C GLU A 483 10.65 -29.17 -11.41
N GLY A 484 11.49 -28.22 -11.82
CA GLY A 484 11.64 -26.91 -11.18
C GLY A 484 12.58 -26.88 -9.97
N PHE A 485 13.17 -28.04 -9.60
CA PHE A 485 14.23 -28.15 -8.60
C PHE A 485 15.57 -28.50 -9.23
N GLY A 486 16.63 -28.16 -8.53
CA GLY A 486 18.01 -28.53 -8.79
C GLY A 486 18.81 -28.33 -7.51
N GLU A 487 20.09 -28.65 -7.50
CA GLU A 487 20.93 -28.53 -6.30
C GLU A 487 20.87 -27.14 -5.64
N LYS A 488 20.90 -26.06 -6.44
CA LYS A 488 20.85 -24.69 -5.92
C LYS A 488 19.49 -24.38 -5.27
N SER A 489 18.38 -24.80 -5.89
CA SER A 489 17.02 -24.58 -5.33
C SER A 489 16.84 -25.37 -4.05
N TRP A 490 17.35 -26.62 -4.00
CA TRP A 490 17.37 -27.42 -2.79
C TRP A 490 18.17 -26.73 -1.69
N GLN A 491 19.40 -26.30 -1.97
CA GLN A 491 20.24 -25.65 -0.97
C GLN A 491 19.59 -24.41 -0.40
N ASN A 492 19.01 -23.55 -1.25
CA ASN A 492 18.29 -22.35 -0.80
C ASN A 492 17.10 -22.71 0.11
N LEU A 493 16.31 -23.74 -0.25
CA LEU A 493 15.20 -24.19 0.57
C LEU A 493 15.68 -24.78 1.90
N TRP A 494 16.73 -25.61 1.86
CA TRP A 494 17.27 -26.22 3.08
C TRP A 494 17.85 -25.17 4.02
N ASP A 495 18.59 -24.20 3.50
CA ASP A 495 19.10 -23.06 4.28
C ASP A 495 17.96 -22.26 4.91
N ALA A 496 16.87 -22.01 4.18
CA ALA A 496 15.70 -21.35 4.73
C ALA A 496 15.04 -22.15 5.86
N ILE A 497 14.95 -23.49 5.72
CA ILE A 497 14.46 -24.37 6.77
C ILE A 497 15.38 -24.32 8.00
N GLN A 498 16.71 -24.36 7.82
CA GLN A 498 17.63 -24.30 8.94
C GLN A 498 17.59 -22.91 9.64
N HIS A 499 17.48 -21.83 8.88
CA HIS A 499 17.31 -20.49 9.44
C HIS A 499 15.99 -20.35 10.26
N SER A 500 14.91 -20.98 9.83
CA SER A 500 13.63 -20.96 10.53
C SER A 500 13.64 -21.65 11.91
N ARG A 501 14.67 -22.45 12.18
CA ARG A 501 14.88 -23.03 13.52
C ARG A 501 15.20 -21.96 14.58
N ILE A 502 15.62 -20.78 14.17
CA ILE A 502 15.85 -19.65 15.06
C ILE A 502 14.70 -18.66 14.88
N THR A 503 13.74 -18.67 15.79
CA THR A 503 12.49 -17.91 15.67
C THR A 503 12.20 -17.10 16.95
N THR A 504 11.17 -16.27 16.93
CA THR A 504 10.68 -15.56 18.12
C THR A 504 9.49 -16.29 18.74
N PHE A 505 9.20 -16.05 20.01
CA PHE A 505 7.99 -16.61 20.64
C PHE A 505 6.71 -16.19 19.90
N GLU A 506 6.64 -14.93 19.46
CA GLU A 506 5.52 -14.42 18.67
C GLU A 506 5.30 -15.22 17.38
N GLN A 507 6.37 -15.42 16.60
CA GLN A 507 6.31 -16.18 15.36
C GLN A 507 5.98 -17.67 15.61
N TYR A 508 6.57 -18.25 16.65
CA TYR A 508 6.31 -19.63 17.06
C TYR A 508 4.84 -19.84 17.41
N LEU A 509 4.26 -18.95 18.23
CA LEU A 509 2.85 -19.00 18.63
C LEU A 509 1.92 -18.78 17.41
N THR A 510 2.28 -17.86 16.52
CA THR A 510 1.52 -17.61 15.28
C THR A 510 1.51 -18.86 14.39
N ALA A 511 2.63 -19.60 14.32
CA ALA A 511 2.76 -20.82 13.51
C ALA A 511 1.86 -21.98 13.97
N MET A 512 1.41 -21.97 15.23
CA MET A 512 0.57 -23.05 15.80
C MET A 512 -0.86 -23.05 15.28
N ASP A 513 -1.27 -22.05 14.54
CA ASP A 513 -2.61 -21.96 13.94
C ASP A 513 -3.76 -22.06 14.97
N ILE A 514 -3.56 -21.49 16.16
CA ILE A 514 -4.62 -21.41 17.18
C ILE A 514 -5.73 -20.50 16.62
N PRO A 515 -7.01 -20.92 16.63
CA PRO A 515 -8.09 -20.13 16.06
C PRO A 515 -8.15 -18.70 16.63
N MET A 516 -8.14 -17.69 15.76
CA MET A 516 -8.10 -16.26 16.05
C MET A 516 -6.79 -15.72 16.68
N VAL A 517 -5.80 -16.55 16.96
CA VAL A 517 -4.47 -16.14 17.42
C VAL A 517 -3.59 -15.87 16.20
N GLY A 518 -3.64 -14.66 15.66
CA GLY A 518 -2.73 -14.17 14.63
C GLY A 518 -1.54 -13.42 15.22
N SER A 519 -0.72 -12.78 14.39
CA SER A 519 0.49 -12.05 14.82
C SER A 519 0.23 -11.00 15.92
N THR A 520 -0.89 -10.27 15.86
CA THR A 520 -1.25 -9.26 16.87
C THR A 520 -1.51 -9.90 18.25
N ALA A 521 -2.32 -10.96 18.28
CA ALA A 521 -2.60 -11.68 19.53
C ALA A 521 -1.34 -12.37 20.07
N SER A 522 -0.54 -12.98 19.18
CA SER A 522 0.74 -13.61 19.55
C SER A 522 1.72 -12.60 20.16
N LYS A 523 1.78 -11.39 19.60
CA LYS A 523 2.60 -10.30 20.14
C LYS A 523 2.15 -9.89 21.55
N ALA A 524 0.84 -9.71 21.78
CA ALA A 524 0.30 -9.37 23.08
C ALA A 524 0.59 -10.45 24.15
N ILE A 525 0.45 -11.73 23.78
CA ILE A 525 0.82 -12.85 24.65
C ILE A 525 2.33 -12.82 24.95
N CYS A 526 3.16 -12.64 23.91
CA CYS A 526 4.61 -12.59 24.05
C CYS A 526 5.05 -11.45 24.99
N GLN A 527 4.44 -10.29 24.89
CA GLN A 527 4.69 -9.15 25.78
C GLN A 527 4.28 -9.46 27.23
N ARG A 528 3.08 -10.02 27.44
CA ARG A 528 2.58 -10.34 28.79
C ARG A 528 3.49 -11.32 29.52
N PHE A 529 3.99 -12.32 28.82
CA PHE A 529 4.87 -13.34 29.41
C PHE A 529 6.37 -13.04 29.15
N ARG A 530 6.70 -11.84 28.68
CA ARG A 530 8.08 -11.40 28.40
C ARG A 530 8.91 -12.41 27.63
N GLY A 531 8.27 -13.06 26.65
CA GLY A 531 8.90 -14.10 25.83
C GLY A 531 9.19 -15.41 26.55
N ASN A 532 8.76 -15.56 27.81
CA ASN A 532 8.99 -16.76 28.60
C ASN A 532 7.95 -17.84 28.29
N LEU A 533 8.33 -18.80 27.44
CA LEU A 533 7.48 -19.93 27.08
C LEU A 533 7.05 -20.77 28.28
N ALA A 534 7.94 -21.03 29.23
CA ALA A 534 7.64 -21.89 30.37
C ALA A 534 6.58 -21.22 31.30
N GLU A 535 6.65 -19.91 31.45
CA GLU A 535 5.63 -19.14 32.18
C GLU A 535 4.28 -19.19 31.45
N PHE A 536 4.29 -19.03 30.11
CA PHE A 536 3.08 -19.13 29.31
C PHE A 536 2.47 -20.54 29.38
N GLU A 537 3.26 -21.61 29.23
CA GLU A 537 2.80 -22.99 29.38
C GLU A 537 2.18 -23.25 30.75
N THR A 538 2.83 -22.76 31.80
CA THR A 538 2.31 -22.83 33.16
C THR A 538 0.98 -22.10 33.30
N ALA A 539 0.89 -20.90 32.74
CA ALA A 539 -0.33 -20.09 32.76
C ALA A 539 -1.49 -20.76 32.03
N VAL A 540 -1.23 -21.37 30.86
CA VAL A 540 -2.24 -22.16 30.13
C VAL A 540 -2.72 -23.35 30.95
N CYS A 541 -1.81 -24.10 31.57
CA CYS A 541 -2.16 -25.24 32.43
C CYS A 541 -2.95 -24.84 33.67
N GLN A 542 -2.69 -23.63 34.22
CA GLN A 542 -3.38 -23.06 35.36
C GLN A 542 -4.66 -22.30 35.03
N SER A 543 -5.12 -22.39 33.78
CA SER A 543 -6.33 -21.72 33.26
C SER A 543 -6.28 -20.20 33.43
N PHE A 544 -5.14 -19.61 33.08
CA PHE A 544 -4.95 -18.15 33.08
C PHE A 544 -6.05 -17.44 32.27
N ASP A 545 -6.61 -16.39 32.85
CA ASP A 545 -7.64 -15.58 32.18
C ASP A 545 -7.03 -14.64 31.13
N PHE A 546 -7.09 -15.04 29.87
CA PHE A 546 -6.59 -14.24 28.75
C PHE A 546 -7.45 -13.00 28.45
N THR A 547 -8.67 -12.89 28.98
CA THR A 547 -9.50 -11.68 28.80
C THR A 547 -8.90 -10.44 29.48
N GLN A 548 -7.92 -10.63 30.36
CA GLN A 548 -7.15 -9.54 30.96
C GLN A 548 -6.23 -8.83 29.95
N LEU A 549 -5.92 -9.47 28.82
CA LEU A 549 -5.09 -8.86 27.78
C LEU A 549 -5.92 -7.90 26.92
N PRO A 550 -5.31 -6.80 26.43
CA PRO A 550 -5.98 -5.88 25.52
C PRO A 550 -6.52 -6.62 24.30
N ASP A 551 -7.75 -6.33 23.92
CA ASP A 551 -8.44 -6.89 22.74
C ASP A 551 -8.70 -8.41 22.77
N PHE A 552 -8.54 -9.05 23.93
CA PHE A 552 -8.88 -10.46 24.12
C PHE A 552 -10.29 -10.59 24.70
N GLY A 553 -11.21 -11.09 23.89
CA GLY A 553 -12.55 -11.45 24.34
C GLY A 553 -12.66 -12.94 24.71
N GLU A 554 -13.82 -13.31 25.26
CA GLU A 554 -14.16 -14.67 25.68
C GLU A 554 -13.91 -15.75 24.60
N THR A 555 -14.13 -15.41 23.33
CA THR A 555 -13.92 -16.34 22.22
C THR A 555 -12.45 -16.70 22.06
N LEU A 556 -11.57 -15.71 22.13
CA LEU A 556 -10.13 -15.90 22.00
C LEU A 556 -9.57 -16.66 23.22
N HIS A 557 -9.99 -16.27 24.42
CA HIS A 557 -9.68 -16.98 25.67
C HIS A 557 -10.05 -18.48 25.56
N ARG A 558 -11.28 -18.78 25.16
CA ARG A 558 -11.76 -20.16 25.01
C ARG A 558 -10.95 -20.92 23.94
N ASN A 559 -10.66 -20.32 22.79
CA ASN A 559 -9.91 -20.94 21.72
C ASN A 559 -8.50 -21.34 22.13
N ILE A 560 -7.80 -20.46 22.90
CA ILE A 560 -6.46 -20.78 23.42
C ILE A 560 -6.52 -22.00 24.32
N HIS A 561 -7.39 -21.98 25.34
CA HIS A 561 -7.48 -23.10 26.27
C HIS A 561 -7.94 -24.39 25.59
N GLN A 562 -8.89 -24.31 24.68
CA GLN A 562 -9.39 -25.48 23.94
C GLN A 562 -8.30 -26.11 23.07
N TRP A 563 -7.48 -25.27 22.42
CA TRP A 563 -6.37 -25.73 21.58
C TRP A 563 -5.31 -26.48 22.42
N PHE A 564 -4.90 -25.94 23.55
CA PHE A 564 -3.90 -26.57 24.43
C PHE A 564 -4.43 -27.75 25.27
N ARG A 565 -5.75 -27.92 25.38
CA ARG A 565 -6.37 -29.11 25.98
C ARG A 565 -6.35 -30.33 25.07
N SER A 566 -6.14 -30.15 23.77
CA SER A 566 -5.96 -31.24 22.82
C SER A 566 -4.59 -31.89 23.05
N GLU A 567 -4.57 -33.20 23.33
CA GLU A 567 -3.34 -33.97 23.50
C GLU A 567 -2.48 -33.95 22.22
N GLU A 568 -3.12 -33.99 21.04
CA GLU A 568 -2.46 -33.91 19.75
C GLU A 568 -1.75 -32.54 19.57
N ASN A 569 -2.46 -31.43 19.83
CA ASN A 569 -1.89 -30.10 19.70
C ASN A 569 -0.77 -29.86 20.73
N TRP A 570 -0.94 -30.35 21.94
CA TRP A 570 0.11 -30.26 22.98
C TRP A 570 1.37 -31.03 22.55
N THR A 571 1.20 -32.21 21.95
CA THR A 571 2.31 -33.01 21.41
C THR A 571 3.03 -32.24 20.31
N ILE A 572 2.30 -31.67 19.34
CA ILE A 572 2.86 -30.83 18.27
C ILE A 572 3.66 -29.67 18.85
N TRP A 573 3.09 -28.96 19.84
CA TRP A 573 3.77 -27.87 20.54
C TRP A 573 5.09 -28.31 21.14
N MET A 574 5.10 -29.39 21.88
CA MET A 574 6.29 -29.89 22.59
C MET A 574 7.36 -30.45 21.66
N GLU A 575 6.97 -31.15 20.62
CA GLU A 575 7.91 -31.73 19.62
C GLU A 575 8.57 -30.61 18.80
N LEU A 576 7.78 -29.66 18.32
CA LEU A 576 8.31 -28.53 17.54
C LEU A 576 9.24 -27.66 18.39
N ARG A 577 8.92 -27.45 19.68
CA ARG A 577 9.77 -26.73 20.62
C ARG A 577 11.19 -27.33 20.74
N ARG A 578 11.34 -28.64 20.55
CA ARG A 578 12.65 -29.29 20.56
C ARG A 578 13.47 -29.05 19.30
N LEU A 579 12.80 -28.69 18.20
CA LEU A 579 13.41 -28.47 16.89
C LEU A 579 13.78 -27.01 16.63
N VAL A 580 13.19 -26.08 17.38
CA VAL A 580 13.39 -24.65 17.18
C VAL A 580 14.04 -23.99 18.42
N CYS A 581 14.85 -22.98 18.18
CA CYS A 581 15.46 -22.14 19.22
C CYS A 581 14.70 -20.80 19.28
N ILE A 582 14.03 -20.54 20.40
CA ILE A 582 13.32 -19.29 20.61
C ILE A 582 14.32 -18.21 21.03
N LYS A 583 14.43 -17.13 20.27
CA LYS A 583 15.26 -15.97 20.61
C LYS A 583 14.83 -15.38 21.93
N THR A 584 15.81 -14.96 22.72
CA THR A 584 15.55 -14.21 23.95
C THR A 584 14.72 -12.97 23.63
N TYR A 585 13.61 -12.81 24.32
CA TYR A 585 12.76 -11.63 24.17
C TYR A 585 13.54 -10.39 24.59
N GLN A 586 13.60 -9.45 23.68
CA GLN A 586 14.08 -8.10 23.99
C GLN A 586 12.83 -7.23 24.09
N PRO A 587 12.46 -6.77 25.30
CA PRO A 587 11.40 -5.79 25.38
C PRO A 587 11.79 -4.56 24.54
N PRO A 588 10.83 -3.90 23.91
CA PRO A 588 11.08 -2.58 23.32
C PRO A 588 11.82 -1.76 24.37
N ALA A 589 12.90 -1.08 23.99
CA ALA A 589 13.72 -0.32 24.92
C ALA A 589 12.80 0.68 25.66
N ALA A 590 12.40 0.33 26.87
CA ALA A 590 11.64 1.23 27.71
C ALA A 590 12.58 2.35 28.11
N SER A 591 12.23 3.59 27.81
CA SER A 591 12.91 4.72 28.41
C SER A 591 12.75 4.60 29.92
N THR A 592 13.84 4.42 30.63
CA THR A 592 13.87 4.38 32.10
C THR A 592 13.69 5.78 32.71
N ASP A 593 13.32 6.73 31.88
CA ASP A 593 13.08 8.10 32.30
C ASP A 593 11.70 8.19 32.97
N MET A 594 11.71 8.13 34.30
CA MET A 594 10.53 8.28 35.18
C MET A 594 9.85 9.66 35.03
N SER A 595 10.45 10.59 34.28
CA SER A 595 9.86 11.89 33.93
C SER A 595 8.88 11.82 32.76
N ASN A 596 8.86 10.69 32.01
CA ASN A 596 7.97 10.53 30.86
C ASN A 596 6.51 10.32 31.33
N PRO A 597 5.58 11.22 30.92
CA PRO A 597 4.19 11.20 31.39
C PRO A 597 3.38 9.99 30.87
N PHE A 598 3.94 9.20 29.96
CA PHE A 598 3.25 8.06 29.33
C PHE A 598 3.53 6.72 30.01
N VAL A 599 4.47 6.64 30.93
CA VAL A 599 4.80 5.38 31.61
C VAL A 599 3.58 4.79 32.30
N GLY A 600 3.24 3.53 31.99
CA GLY A 600 2.09 2.80 32.53
C GLY A 600 0.72 3.27 32.02
N LYS A 601 0.66 4.20 31.06
CA LYS A 601 -0.56 4.70 30.45
C LYS A 601 -0.97 3.89 29.22
N THR A 602 -2.28 3.79 28.98
CA THR A 602 -2.81 3.16 27.77
C THR A 602 -3.08 4.23 26.71
N LEU A 603 -2.34 4.16 25.62
CA LEU A 603 -2.48 5.06 24.50
C LEU A 603 -3.09 4.31 23.31
N VAL A 604 -4.10 4.90 22.70
CA VAL A 604 -4.67 4.38 21.45
C VAL A 604 -4.30 5.34 20.34
N VAL A 605 -3.86 4.80 19.21
CA VAL A 605 -3.59 5.60 18.04
C VAL A 605 -4.77 5.47 17.08
N THR A 606 -5.26 6.59 16.58
CA THR A 606 -6.22 6.64 15.48
C THR A 606 -5.63 7.49 14.37
N GLY A 607 -5.79 7.04 13.13
CA GLY A 607 -5.15 7.71 12.03
C GLY A 607 -3.66 7.38 11.89
N LYS A 608 -2.97 8.09 11.01
CA LYS A 608 -1.54 7.93 10.71
C LYS A 608 -0.71 8.92 11.55
N VAL A 609 0.33 8.46 12.20
CA VAL A 609 1.26 9.26 13.00
C VAL A 609 2.64 9.19 12.35
N GLU A 610 2.98 10.23 11.61
CA GLU A 610 4.28 10.33 10.93
C GLU A 610 5.43 10.52 11.94
N PRO A 611 6.65 10.02 11.65
CA PRO A 611 7.05 9.25 10.45
C PRO A 611 6.83 7.74 10.59
N TYR A 612 5.99 7.31 11.52
CA TYR A 612 5.84 5.92 11.91
C TYR A 612 4.75 5.19 11.12
N THR A 613 5.03 3.94 10.73
CA THR A 613 3.98 3.00 10.35
C THR A 613 3.09 2.72 11.56
N ARG A 614 1.92 2.08 11.36
CA ARG A 614 1.04 1.70 12.49
C ARG A 614 1.77 0.87 13.54
N ASP A 615 2.57 -0.07 13.09
CA ASP A 615 3.38 -0.91 13.98
C ASP A 615 4.55 -0.12 14.56
N GLY A 616 5.13 0.80 13.81
CA GLY A 616 6.20 1.68 14.25
C GLY A 616 5.78 2.63 15.38
N ILE A 617 4.62 3.29 15.26
CA ILE A 617 4.12 4.18 16.32
C ILE A 617 3.69 3.39 17.55
N ASN A 618 3.12 2.19 17.38
CA ASN A 618 2.81 1.32 18.51
C ASN A 618 4.10 0.89 19.23
N ALA A 619 5.14 0.50 18.49
CA ALA A 619 6.45 0.19 19.06
C ALA A 619 7.08 1.41 19.77
N LYS A 620 6.88 2.62 19.23
CA LYS A 620 7.33 3.87 19.85
C LYS A 620 6.60 4.13 21.18
N ILE A 621 5.27 3.99 21.22
CA ILE A 621 4.48 4.09 22.45
C ILE A 621 4.99 3.10 23.50
N GLU A 622 5.24 1.87 23.09
CA GLU A 622 5.77 0.83 23.98
C GLU A 622 7.19 1.16 24.47
N SER A 623 8.05 1.75 23.62
CA SER A 623 9.40 2.19 24.02
C SER A 623 9.39 3.31 25.06
N LEU A 624 8.30 4.08 25.14
CA LEU A 624 8.08 5.12 26.14
C LEU A 624 7.50 4.56 27.47
N GLY A 625 7.37 3.24 27.60
CA GLY A 625 6.82 2.59 28.77
C GLY A 625 5.29 2.63 28.88
N ALA A 626 4.61 2.95 27.78
CA ALA A 626 3.16 2.99 27.67
C ALA A 626 2.60 1.71 27.01
N HIS A 627 1.29 1.50 27.08
CA HIS A 627 0.59 0.41 26.42
C HIS A 627 -0.10 0.92 25.14
N ALA A 628 0.22 0.34 23.98
CA ALA A 628 -0.45 0.63 22.72
C ALA A 628 -1.75 -0.18 22.60
N GLY A 629 -2.90 0.47 22.74
CA GLY A 629 -4.23 -0.15 22.60
C GLY A 629 -4.74 -0.14 21.15
N SER A 630 -5.48 -1.16 20.75
CA SER A 630 -6.07 -1.27 19.41
C SER A 630 -7.45 -0.61 19.33
N SER A 631 -8.17 -0.45 20.42
CA SER A 631 -9.52 0.14 20.50
C SER A 631 -9.66 1.13 21.66
N VAL A 632 -10.52 2.13 21.48
CA VAL A 632 -10.84 3.13 22.51
C VAL A 632 -11.86 2.57 23.50
N SER A 633 -11.53 2.60 24.79
CA SER A 633 -12.38 2.16 25.89
C SER A 633 -12.22 3.09 27.11
N SER A 634 -13.02 2.91 28.14
CA SER A 634 -12.88 3.65 29.42
C SER A 634 -11.52 3.49 30.12
N LYS A 635 -10.70 2.52 29.69
CA LYS A 635 -9.34 2.29 30.19
C LYS A 635 -8.26 3.02 29.38
N THR A 636 -8.64 3.76 28.33
CA THR A 636 -7.71 4.51 27.48
C THR A 636 -7.41 5.85 28.14
N ASP A 637 -6.14 6.13 28.42
CA ASP A 637 -5.71 7.40 29.02
C ASP A 637 -5.57 8.52 27.98
N TYR A 638 -5.04 8.19 26.81
CA TYR A 638 -4.83 9.14 25.73
C TYR A 638 -5.20 8.53 24.38
N LEU A 639 -5.80 9.36 23.53
CA LEU A 639 -5.93 9.05 22.10
C LEU A 639 -4.91 9.90 21.34
N ILE A 640 -3.92 9.27 20.74
CA ILE A 640 -3.07 9.95 19.76
C ILE A 640 -3.87 10.02 18.47
N CYS A 641 -4.30 11.22 18.16
CA CYS A 641 -5.10 11.52 17.00
C CYS A 641 -4.17 11.93 15.86
N GLY A 642 -3.58 10.93 15.22
CA GLY A 642 -2.93 11.14 13.96
C GLY A 642 -3.97 11.43 12.88
N GLU A 643 -3.50 11.56 11.70
CA GLU A 643 -4.31 11.92 10.56
C GLU A 643 -5.25 10.76 10.17
N ASN A 644 -6.48 11.07 9.76
CA ASN A 644 -7.59 10.12 9.50
C ASN A 644 -8.08 9.35 10.73
N ALA A 645 -8.28 10.07 11.81
CA ALA A 645 -8.99 9.56 12.96
C ALA A 645 -10.38 9.06 12.53
N GLY A 646 -10.56 7.77 12.46
CA GLY A 646 -11.85 7.14 12.19
C GLY A 646 -12.77 7.19 13.42
N SER A 647 -13.72 6.24 13.50
CA SER A 647 -14.70 6.10 14.58
C SER A 647 -14.13 6.14 16.01
N LYS A 648 -12.84 5.89 16.17
CA LYS A 648 -12.15 5.97 17.47
C LYS A 648 -12.10 7.39 18.05
N LEU A 649 -12.02 8.42 17.19
CA LEU A 649 -12.02 9.81 17.64
C LEU A 649 -13.37 10.20 18.24
N ALA A 650 -14.47 9.87 17.56
CA ALA A 650 -15.81 10.14 18.08
C ALA A 650 -16.04 9.42 19.41
N LYS A 651 -15.60 8.16 19.51
CA LYS A 651 -15.71 7.38 20.73
C LYS A 651 -14.84 7.92 21.88
N ALA A 652 -13.66 8.47 21.59
CA ALA A 652 -12.81 9.09 22.60
C ALA A 652 -13.42 10.41 23.10
N GLN A 653 -14.04 11.18 22.24
CA GLN A 653 -14.79 12.39 22.60
C GLN A 653 -15.99 12.06 23.49
N GLU A 654 -16.74 11.02 23.13
CA GLU A 654 -17.88 10.53 23.93
C GLU A 654 -17.46 10.08 25.34
N LEU A 655 -16.31 9.42 25.45
CA LEU A 655 -15.77 8.92 26.72
C LEU A 655 -14.92 9.96 27.48
N GLY A 656 -14.77 11.19 26.99
CA GLY A 656 -13.99 12.26 27.60
C GLY A 656 -12.48 11.97 27.69
N ILE A 657 -11.95 11.12 26.80
CA ILE A 657 -10.54 10.72 26.79
C ILE A 657 -9.71 11.88 26.22
N LYS A 658 -8.57 12.15 26.85
CA LYS A 658 -7.67 13.21 26.39
C LYS A 658 -7.08 12.87 25.02
N ILE A 659 -7.32 13.74 24.04
CA ILE A 659 -6.84 13.59 22.67
C ILE A 659 -5.55 14.40 22.53
N LEU A 660 -4.51 13.77 22.01
CA LEU A 660 -3.22 14.39 21.71
C LEU A 660 -3.02 14.42 20.21
N SER A 661 -2.52 15.52 19.67
CA SER A 661 -1.93 15.53 18.34
C SER A 661 -0.60 14.75 18.35
N PRO A 662 -0.09 14.29 17.19
CA PRO A 662 1.24 13.71 17.12
C PRO A 662 2.33 14.61 17.70
N ASP A 663 2.30 15.90 17.39
CA ASP A 663 3.27 16.89 17.88
C ASP A 663 3.20 17.05 19.43
N GLU A 664 1.99 17.03 19.99
CA GLU A 664 1.81 17.04 21.44
C GLU A 664 2.33 15.75 22.07
N PHE A 665 2.10 14.62 21.41
CA PHE A 665 2.62 13.33 21.87
C PHE A 665 4.15 13.31 21.87
N PHE A 666 4.82 13.70 20.77
CA PHE A 666 6.28 13.69 20.71
C PHE A 666 6.90 14.73 21.65
N ARG A 667 6.32 15.91 21.77
CA ARG A 667 6.77 16.94 22.74
C ARG A 667 6.66 16.43 24.17
N MET A 668 5.55 15.78 24.53
CA MET A 668 5.37 15.18 25.86
C MET A 668 6.30 13.99 26.07
N ALA A 669 6.72 13.30 25.00
CA ALA A 669 7.71 12.23 25.02
C ALA A 669 9.16 12.74 25.16
N GLY A 670 9.39 14.06 25.18
CA GLY A 670 10.72 14.67 25.28
C GLY A 670 11.48 14.74 23.95
N GLU A 671 10.80 14.57 22.82
CA GLU A 671 11.39 14.65 21.48
C GLU A 671 10.95 15.96 20.81
N SER A 672 11.90 16.65 20.18
CA SER A 672 11.55 17.76 19.28
C SER A 672 10.85 17.19 18.05
N ALA A 673 9.71 17.78 17.72
CA ALA A 673 8.91 17.41 16.56
C ALA A 673 9.67 17.61 15.24
#